data_0e5e9ce59ba05b80774cf88ebfe5233e
#
_entry.id   0e5e9ce59ba05b80774cf88ebfe5233e
#
_cell.length_a   1.000
_cell.length_b   1.000
_cell.length_c   1.000
_cell.angle_alpha   90.00
_cell.angle_beta   90.00
_cell.angle_gamma   90.00
#
_symmetry.space_group_name_H-M   'P 1'
#
loop_
_entity.id
_entity.type
_entity.pdbx_description
1 polymer ?
#
loop_
_entity_poly.entity_id
_entity_poly.type
_entity_poly.pdbx_seq_one_letter_code
_entity_poly.pdbx_strand_id
1 'polypeptide(L)'
;MKRIILLFLLFSLSVLHAQYFGRNKPIYDSFNFQVYETPHIELYTYLKNDTIRKKFLYDAEKWFKRHYTMMRDTFDYKIPIILYNDHADFQQTTAISGEIGVGTGGVTEALKNRITMPIRPSYGQTDHVLGHEMVHAFQYNIIKSDDSLSFNNLANVSLWMVEGMAEYMSLGRYDGHTAMWMRDAVLHKDFPMFKDLYKAKYFPYRYGQDFWAYIGGTYGDEKIKDIFYQTLRLGFERAVDTLLHVKADTLSKQWKQSNIAYYKQFMKGRDTIPIGKVIYDNKNAGNMNVSPVISPDGKKMIFLSEKNVVSMDLYVVDLETKKMRRISSKSMTNEIDAMDAFESAGTWSPDSKQFAFIIFKKGKNQLAIVDVDKKKVVKTLEIPGLDGFSYPAWSPDGKSMLLLGQLEGQPDLFVYNFETKKTTQITHDEYAEMQALWSPDGQKIIFTTDYYYLKRNIYPVKYHIGILDLASHQKTYPPVFPGANNMNPQYDKQAENIYFLSDFDGFRDLYRYNFKTDKIYRLTKFYTGISGITKYSPAYSIDYQTDEIIYNYFNNHQYQLVQTKMSDFYHTEVTDTQIKIAPSLLPPYIDLNSSLVERLLRNKYENLKVAIEKKPYRPKFKLDYISNIGMGISSNSMYGTGMQGGISMIFSDMLGQHQLYAAASLNGEVYDFGAFAAYFNQKHRIGWGGSLSHVPYSTYYQGVVRDTITVNNTPVEVDNYKIYTIRMFEEKVGIFSSYPFSKTLRAELGGSLAHYSYKITTHNYYFDYFDPYTGYSSGYYGYEKKNEDAPEGFNFHEANTALVGDNSVFGLTAPMKGQRFRIGLQKYFGKQNLNTFIFDYRKYFFAKPFTFAVKLTHYNRFGKDAELNYYNNKEAILPPLYLGYDYFLRGYSYSSLYESMINSGGKSIWFNDLIGSKMLVSNFEIRLPFTGPERLAAIKSGMFFSDLNLFVDAGMIWYPENKLSLKEDVNNRNVRFPLVSTGLSARINLFGQIIIQPYYAFPLSLETKGRGYFGVNFFPGF
;
A
#
# COMPACT_ATOMS: atom_id res chain seq x y z
N MET A 1 -31.25 3.28 11.94
CA MET A 1 -30.30 2.20 12.20
C MET A 1 -30.52 0.96 11.31
N LYS A 2 -31.69 0.31 11.23
CA LYS A 2 -31.90 -0.87 10.36
C LYS A 2 -31.67 -0.64 8.86
N ARG A 3 -31.90 0.56 8.32
CA ARG A 3 -31.64 0.92 6.90
C ARG A 3 -30.16 1.24 6.62
N ILE A 4 -29.37 1.59 7.62
CA ILE A 4 -27.93 1.87 7.48
C ILE A 4 -27.13 0.54 7.47
N ILE A 5 -27.60 -0.47 8.18
CA ILE A 5 -27.01 -1.82 8.20
C ILE A 5 -27.20 -2.52 6.85
N LEU A 6 -28.31 -2.26 6.15
CA LEU A 6 -28.57 -2.80 4.82
C LEU A 6 -27.60 -2.29 3.75
N LEU A 7 -27.04 -1.11 3.94
CA LEU A 7 -26.07 -0.50 3.04
C LEU A 7 -24.66 -1.11 3.14
N PHE A 8 -24.29 -1.64 4.30
CA PHE A 8 -22.98 -2.27 4.51
C PHE A 8 -22.81 -3.63 3.80
N LEU A 9 -23.91 -4.27 3.43
CA LEU A 9 -23.93 -5.63 2.86
C LEU A 9 -23.66 -5.71 1.35
N LEU A 10 -23.69 -4.60 0.65
CA LEU A 10 -23.48 -4.54 -0.82
C LEU A 10 -22.00 -4.63 -1.28
N PHE A 11 -21.06 -4.73 -0.34
CA PHE A 11 -19.65 -4.48 -0.63
C PHE A 11 -18.73 -5.70 -0.78
N SER A 12 -19.17 -6.90 -0.44
CA SER A 12 -18.25 -8.04 -0.33
C SER A 12 -18.17 -8.98 -1.54
N LEU A 13 -19.03 -8.82 -2.55
CA LEU A 13 -19.07 -9.72 -3.72
C LEU A 13 -18.20 -9.33 -4.92
N SER A 14 -17.47 -8.22 -4.84
CA SER A 14 -16.52 -7.85 -5.91
C SER A 14 -15.15 -8.57 -5.86
N VAL A 15 -14.95 -9.49 -4.93
CA VAL A 15 -13.61 -10.07 -4.65
C VAL A 15 -13.21 -11.18 -5.62
N LEU A 16 -14.12 -11.76 -6.37
CA LEU A 16 -13.84 -12.96 -7.19
C LEU A 16 -14.03 -12.80 -8.70
N HIS A 17 -14.48 -11.66 -9.17
CA HIS A 17 -14.20 -11.28 -10.54
C HIS A 17 -12.82 -10.62 -10.55
N ALA A 18 -11.97 -10.95 -11.51
CA ALA A 18 -10.75 -10.20 -11.77
C ALA A 18 -11.07 -8.71 -11.61
N GLN A 19 -10.35 -8.00 -10.71
CA GLN A 19 -10.69 -6.63 -10.36
C GLN A 19 -10.95 -5.84 -11.63
N TYR A 20 -12.11 -5.19 -11.75
CA TYR A 20 -12.49 -4.48 -12.99
C TYR A 20 -11.35 -3.56 -13.47
N PHE A 21 -10.73 -2.85 -12.54
CA PHE A 21 -9.44 -2.17 -12.66
C PHE A 21 -8.51 -2.60 -11.52
N GLY A 22 -7.35 -2.01 -11.44
CA GLY A 22 -6.39 -2.21 -10.37
C GLY A 22 -5.02 -2.64 -10.90
N ARG A 23 -4.02 -2.43 -10.06
CA ARG A 23 -2.66 -2.85 -10.36
C ARG A 23 -2.49 -4.32 -10.12
N ASN A 24 -1.60 -4.91 -10.90
CA ASN A 24 -1.22 -6.31 -10.79
C ASN A 24 -0.04 -6.45 -9.84
N LYS A 25 0.12 -7.66 -9.29
CA LYS A 25 1.34 -8.10 -8.61
C LYS A 25 1.93 -9.27 -9.41
N PRO A 26 2.64 -8.99 -10.50
CA PRO A 26 3.18 -10.04 -11.36
C PRO A 26 4.36 -10.75 -10.68
N ILE A 27 4.40 -12.07 -10.83
CA ILE A 27 5.54 -12.89 -10.46
C ILE A 27 6.36 -13.09 -11.72
N TYR A 28 7.54 -12.53 -11.77
CA TYR A 28 8.42 -12.61 -12.95
C TYR A 28 9.34 -13.81 -12.89
N ASP A 29 9.78 -14.18 -11.67
CA ASP A 29 10.74 -15.24 -11.42
C ASP A 29 10.08 -16.48 -10.80
N SER A 30 10.69 -17.62 -10.97
CA SER A 30 10.23 -18.89 -10.41
C SER A 30 11.09 -19.24 -9.20
N PHE A 31 10.55 -19.09 -8.00
CA PHE A 31 11.25 -19.35 -6.75
C PHE A 31 11.06 -20.81 -6.30
N ASN A 32 12.15 -21.54 -6.15
CA ASN A 32 12.13 -22.93 -5.67
C ASN A 32 12.39 -22.99 -4.16
N PHE A 33 11.39 -22.59 -3.38
CA PHE A 33 11.48 -22.56 -1.93
C PHE A 33 11.73 -23.94 -1.33
N GLN A 34 12.64 -23.98 -0.35
CA GLN A 34 12.90 -25.09 0.55
C GLN A 34 12.56 -24.67 1.97
N VAL A 35 12.35 -25.60 2.85
CA VAL A 35 12.07 -25.35 4.27
C VAL A 35 13.25 -25.82 5.11
N TYR A 36 13.72 -24.94 6.00
CA TYR A 36 14.75 -25.25 6.98
C TYR A 36 14.19 -24.99 8.37
N GLU A 37 14.17 -26.03 9.18
CA GLU A 37 13.63 -25.95 10.53
C GLU A 37 14.72 -25.91 11.59
N THR A 38 14.51 -25.08 12.59
CA THR A 38 15.25 -25.04 13.86
C THR A 38 14.29 -25.31 15.01
N PRO A 39 14.68 -25.28 16.29
CA PRO A 39 13.75 -25.48 17.40
C PRO A 39 12.53 -24.56 17.38
N HIS A 40 12.69 -23.26 17.01
CA HIS A 40 11.60 -22.28 17.08
C HIS A 40 11.24 -21.64 15.72
N ILE A 41 12.02 -21.87 14.68
CA ILE A 41 11.86 -21.21 13.38
C ILE A 41 11.60 -22.23 12.27
N GLU A 42 10.72 -21.88 11.34
CA GLU A 42 10.47 -22.57 10.08
C GLU A 42 10.78 -21.62 8.93
N LEU A 43 12.00 -21.69 8.38
CA LEU A 43 12.49 -20.79 7.33
C LEU A 43 12.16 -21.32 5.94
N TYR A 44 11.39 -20.56 5.18
CA TYR A 44 11.08 -20.75 3.76
C TYR A 44 12.01 -19.89 2.93
N THR A 45 12.91 -20.48 2.14
CA THR A 45 13.83 -19.72 1.30
C THR A 45 14.32 -20.54 0.10
N TYR A 46 14.73 -19.87 -0.95
CA TYR A 46 15.39 -20.45 -2.12
C TYR A 46 16.90 -20.09 -2.14
N LEU A 47 17.41 -19.46 -1.10
CA LEU A 47 18.79 -19.06 -0.93
C LEU A 47 19.71 -20.29 -0.98
N LYS A 48 20.68 -20.29 -1.91
CA LYS A 48 21.63 -21.39 -2.10
C LYS A 48 22.83 -21.27 -1.19
N ASN A 49 23.24 -20.03 -0.85
CA ASN A 49 24.37 -19.77 0.02
C ASN A 49 24.12 -20.33 1.43
N ASP A 50 24.80 -21.43 1.74
CA ASP A 50 24.63 -22.16 3.02
C ASP A 50 25.11 -21.36 4.22
N THR A 51 26.18 -20.58 4.05
CA THR A 51 26.74 -19.76 5.13
C THR A 51 25.79 -18.66 5.55
N ILE A 52 25.25 -17.90 4.59
CA ILE A 52 24.27 -16.82 4.84
C ILE A 52 22.99 -17.42 5.46
N ARG A 53 22.50 -18.55 4.92
CA ARG A 53 21.31 -19.20 5.45
C ARG A 53 21.48 -19.67 6.90
N LYS A 54 22.62 -20.29 7.22
CA LYS A 54 22.94 -20.74 8.59
C LYS A 54 23.06 -19.56 9.55
N LYS A 55 23.74 -18.49 9.12
CA LYS A 55 23.85 -17.25 9.89
C LYS A 55 22.48 -16.63 10.17
N PHE A 56 21.63 -16.55 9.15
CA PHE A 56 20.26 -16.03 9.32
C PHE A 56 19.43 -16.86 10.31
N LEU A 57 19.49 -18.19 10.23
CA LEU A 57 18.79 -19.08 11.19
C LEU A 57 19.34 -18.95 12.61
N TYR A 58 20.65 -18.78 12.75
CA TYR A 58 21.24 -18.49 14.05
C TYR A 58 20.75 -17.17 14.62
N ASP A 59 20.70 -16.12 13.81
CA ASP A 59 20.21 -14.82 14.24
C ASP A 59 18.70 -14.85 14.55
N ALA A 60 17.91 -15.61 13.80
CA ALA A 60 16.50 -15.80 14.11
C ALA A 60 16.27 -16.48 15.47
N GLU A 61 17.03 -17.54 15.79
CA GLU A 61 16.97 -18.18 17.09
C GLU A 61 17.47 -17.26 18.23
N LYS A 62 18.50 -16.45 17.95
CA LYS A 62 18.99 -15.42 18.88
C LYS A 62 17.92 -14.38 19.19
N TRP A 63 17.21 -13.87 18.15
CA TRP A 63 16.12 -12.94 18.32
C TRP A 63 14.92 -13.56 19.03
N PHE A 64 14.56 -14.81 18.70
CA PHE A 64 13.52 -15.54 19.42
C PHE A 64 13.84 -15.59 20.93
N LYS A 65 15.06 -16.00 21.30
CA LYS A 65 15.50 -16.09 22.69
C LYS A 65 15.46 -14.75 23.42
N ARG A 66 15.85 -13.66 22.73
CA ARG A 66 15.76 -12.30 23.26
C ARG A 66 14.32 -11.91 23.57
N HIS A 67 13.44 -12.03 22.57
CA HIS A 67 12.04 -11.64 22.73
C HIS A 67 11.28 -12.57 23.67
N TYR A 68 11.57 -13.86 23.67
CA TYR A 68 11.07 -14.79 24.68
C TYR A 68 11.35 -14.28 26.10
N THR A 69 12.58 -13.83 26.35
CA THR A 69 12.97 -13.31 27.67
C THR A 69 12.30 -11.97 28.00
N MET A 70 12.20 -11.06 27.00
CA MET A 70 11.57 -9.75 27.17
C MET A 70 10.06 -9.84 27.34
N MET A 71 9.41 -10.65 26.49
CA MET A 71 7.96 -10.76 26.41
C MET A 71 7.38 -11.80 27.36
N ARG A 72 8.21 -12.71 27.90
CA ARG A 72 7.76 -13.80 28.79
C ARG A 72 6.57 -14.55 28.17
N ASP A 73 6.70 -14.91 26.90
CA ASP A 73 5.65 -15.53 26.09
C ASP A 73 6.18 -16.76 25.34
N THR A 74 5.36 -17.78 25.19
CA THR A 74 5.73 -19.08 24.59
C THR A 74 4.94 -19.36 23.33
N PHE A 75 5.55 -20.12 22.42
CA PHE A 75 4.91 -20.57 21.19
C PHE A 75 4.74 -22.11 21.25
N ASP A 76 3.58 -22.60 20.85
CA ASP A 76 3.28 -24.01 20.61
C ASP A 76 3.58 -24.44 19.18
N TYR A 77 4.07 -23.51 18.33
CA TYR A 77 4.45 -23.71 16.94
C TYR A 77 5.75 -22.98 16.61
N LYS A 78 6.39 -23.39 15.52
CA LYS A 78 7.57 -22.69 14.98
C LYS A 78 7.13 -21.43 14.21
N ILE A 79 7.84 -20.32 14.40
CA ILE A 79 7.54 -19.08 13.67
C ILE A 79 7.94 -19.22 12.21
N PRO A 80 7.00 -19.09 11.26
CA PRO A 80 7.32 -19.16 9.83
C PRO A 80 7.96 -17.86 9.35
N ILE A 81 9.11 -17.97 8.70
CA ILE A 81 9.81 -16.84 8.06
C ILE A 81 9.99 -17.13 6.58
N ILE A 82 9.53 -16.24 5.72
CA ILE A 82 9.75 -16.29 4.27
C ILE A 82 10.85 -15.29 3.94
N LEU A 83 12.01 -15.79 3.52
CA LEU A 83 13.20 -15.00 3.24
C LEU A 83 13.48 -14.96 1.75
N TYR A 84 13.55 -13.75 1.19
CA TYR A 84 13.93 -13.45 -0.18
C TYR A 84 15.39 -13.00 -0.27
N ASN A 85 16.05 -13.28 -1.40
CA ASN A 85 17.47 -12.94 -1.59
C ASN A 85 17.71 -11.42 -1.61
N ASP A 86 16.73 -10.66 -2.12
CA ASP A 86 16.81 -9.21 -2.25
C ASP A 86 15.40 -8.56 -2.24
N HIS A 87 15.36 -7.24 -2.32
CA HIS A 87 14.11 -6.48 -2.28
C HIS A 87 13.28 -6.60 -3.56
N ALA A 88 13.88 -6.79 -4.73
CA ALA A 88 13.16 -6.95 -5.99
C ALA A 88 12.36 -8.26 -6.02
N ASP A 89 12.94 -9.33 -5.49
CA ASP A 89 12.28 -10.61 -5.29
C ASP A 89 11.18 -10.52 -4.22
N PHE A 90 11.45 -9.81 -3.12
CA PHE A 90 10.45 -9.57 -2.07
C PHE A 90 9.20 -8.84 -2.59
N GLN A 91 9.35 -7.91 -3.54
CA GLN A 91 8.19 -7.25 -4.17
C GLN A 91 7.27 -8.21 -4.93
N GLN A 92 7.74 -9.41 -5.29
CA GLN A 92 6.99 -10.45 -5.99
C GLN A 92 6.26 -11.41 -5.04
N THR A 93 6.42 -11.26 -3.71
CA THR A 93 5.82 -12.19 -2.73
C THR A 93 4.32 -12.32 -2.91
N THR A 94 3.80 -13.54 -2.84
CA THR A 94 2.37 -13.86 -2.81
C THR A 94 1.82 -13.98 -1.40
N ALA A 95 2.71 -14.02 -0.41
CA ALA A 95 2.35 -14.14 1.00
C ALA A 95 1.61 -12.91 1.55
N ILE A 96 1.87 -11.74 0.97
CA ILE A 96 1.30 -10.46 1.39
C ILE A 96 0.41 -9.93 0.26
N SER A 97 -0.78 -9.50 0.58
CA SER A 97 -1.67 -8.82 -0.38
C SER A 97 -1.20 -7.39 -0.67
N GLY A 98 -1.45 -6.89 -1.89
CA GLY A 98 -1.08 -5.53 -2.29
C GLY A 98 0.37 -5.36 -2.74
N GLU A 99 0.74 -4.13 -3.09
CA GLU A 99 2.10 -3.76 -3.52
C GLU A 99 3.03 -3.61 -2.32
N ILE A 100 4.24 -4.15 -2.43
CA ILE A 100 5.34 -3.91 -1.48
C ILE A 100 6.07 -2.62 -1.88
N GLY A 101 6.10 -1.65 -0.98
CA GLY A 101 6.82 -0.40 -1.17
C GLY A 101 8.34 -0.56 -1.06
N VAL A 102 9.10 0.35 -1.66
CA VAL A 102 10.58 0.33 -1.59
C VAL A 102 11.09 0.47 -0.15
N GLY A 103 10.35 1.23 0.68
CA GLY A 103 10.71 1.43 2.09
C GLY A 103 10.29 0.30 3.03
N THR A 104 9.61 -0.74 2.54
CA THR A 104 9.16 -1.86 3.38
C THR A 104 10.33 -2.79 3.66
N GLY A 105 10.75 -2.88 4.92
CA GLY A 105 11.85 -3.76 5.34
C GLY A 105 11.42 -5.22 5.46
N GLY A 106 10.26 -5.44 6.06
CA GLY A 106 9.62 -6.73 6.27
C GLY A 106 8.15 -6.52 6.52
N VAL A 107 7.40 -7.59 6.69
CA VAL A 107 5.99 -7.58 7.10
C VAL A 107 5.70 -8.85 7.88
N THR A 108 5.08 -8.72 9.04
CA THR A 108 4.54 -9.84 9.81
C THR A 108 3.02 -9.85 9.68
N GLU A 109 2.50 -10.94 9.16
CA GLU A 109 1.05 -11.11 8.94
C GLU A 109 0.42 -11.85 10.13
N ALA A 110 -0.69 -11.30 10.64
CA ALA A 110 -1.23 -11.69 11.94
C ALA A 110 -1.80 -13.12 12.00
N LEU A 111 -2.59 -13.54 11.01
CA LEU A 111 -3.35 -14.79 11.11
C LEU A 111 -2.48 -16.04 11.07
N LYS A 112 -1.54 -16.10 10.16
CA LYS A 112 -0.54 -17.19 10.12
C LYS A 112 0.65 -16.93 11.02
N ASN A 113 0.75 -15.70 11.53
CA ASN A 113 1.89 -15.22 12.31
C ASN A 113 3.23 -15.47 11.60
N ARG A 114 3.27 -15.14 10.28
CA ARG A 114 4.42 -15.36 9.42
C ARG A 114 5.14 -14.05 9.12
N ILE A 115 6.45 -14.09 9.20
CA ILE A 115 7.34 -13.00 8.82
C ILE A 115 7.71 -13.16 7.35
N THR A 116 7.68 -12.08 6.58
CA THR A 116 8.13 -12.08 5.17
C THR A 116 9.08 -10.91 4.97
N MET A 117 10.33 -11.16 4.58
CA MET A 117 11.36 -10.14 4.47
C MET A 117 12.43 -10.47 3.43
N PRO A 118 13.16 -9.46 2.89
CA PRO A 118 14.35 -9.67 2.07
C PRO A 118 15.62 -9.62 2.92
N ILE A 119 16.70 -10.16 2.39
CA ILE A 119 18.05 -9.82 2.85
C ILE A 119 18.34 -8.38 2.41
N ARG A 120 18.85 -7.56 3.35
CA ARG A 120 19.19 -6.15 3.12
C ARG A 120 20.66 -5.99 2.75
N PRO A 121 21.06 -4.82 2.18
CA PRO A 121 22.44 -4.55 1.76
C PRO A 121 23.51 -4.67 2.85
N SER A 122 23.15 -4.66 4.12
CA SER A 122 24.08 -4.91 5.22
C SER A 122 23.52 -5.87 6.25
N TYR A 123 24.41 -6.54 6.95
CA TYR A 123 24.05 -7.42 8.05
C TYR A 123 23.23 -6.69 9.13
N GLY A 124 23.68 -5.50 9.54
CA GLY A 124 22.96 -4.74 10.59
C GLY A 124 21.56 -4.31 10.19
N GLN A 125 21.28 -4.10 8.89
CA GLN A 125 19.92 -3.83 8.41
C GLN A 125 19.06 -5.10 8.45
N THR A 126 19.59 -6.23 8.01
CA THR A 126 18.87 -7.52 8.06
C THR A 126 18.58 -7.95 9.49
N ASP A 127 19.55 -7.85 10.39
CA ASP A 127 19.42 -8.18 11.82
C ASP A 127 18.36 -7.30 12.52
N HIS A 128 18.33 -5.99 12.23
CA HIS A 128 17.34 -5.08 12.77
C HIS A 128 15.92 -5.42 12.28
N VAL A 129 15.74 -5.60 10.95
CA VAL A 129 14.42 -5.95 10.40
C VAL A 129 13.91 -7.27 10.98
N LEU A 130 14.78 -8.28 11.06
CA LEU A 130 14.41 -9.58 11.65
C LEU A 130 13.97 -9.44 13.12
N GLY A 131 14.72 -8.66 13.91
CA GLY A 131 14.38 -8.38 15.31
C GLY A 131 13.05 -7.63 15.44
N HIS A 132 12.80 -6.64 14.60
CA HIS A 132 11.59 -5.85 14.56
C HIS A 132 10.35 -6.71 14.19
N GLU A 133 10.43 -7.46 13.09
CA GLU A 133 9.33 -8.31 12.63
C GLU A 133 9.04 -9.44 13.64
N MET A 134 10.06 -9.93 14.32
CA MET A 134 9.86 -10.95 15.36
C MET A 134 9.11 -10.40 16.58
N VAL A 135 9.24 -9.13 16.92
CA VAL A 135 8.39 -8.51 17.98
C VAL A 135 6.92 -8.58 17.57
N HIS A 136 6.60 -8.28 16.30
CA HIS A 136 5.23 -8.42 15.81
C HIS A 136 4.72 -9.86 15.91
N ALA A 137 5.57 -10.84 15.63
CA ALA A 137 5.19 -12.25 15.82
C ALA A 137 4.81 -12.53 17.28
N PHE A 138 5.55 -12.01 18.25
CA PHE A 138 5.19 -12.10 19.67
C PHE A 138 3.93 -11.32 20.01
N GLN A 139 3.73 -10.10 19.48
CA GLN A 139 2.51 -9.31 19.68
C GLN A 139 1.26 -10.07 19.20
N TYR A 140 1.33 -10.73 18.05
CA TYR A 140 0.23 -11.54 17.53
C TYR A 140 0.04 -12.86 18.28
N ASN A 141 1.14 -13.45 18.81
CA ASN A 141 1.05 -14.65 19.62
C ASN A 141 0.30 -14.40 20.92
N ILE A 142 0.50 -13.25 21.57
CA ILE A 142 -0.26 -12.84 22.76
C ILE A 142 -1.77 -12.89 22.51
N ILE A 143 -2.21 -12.50 21.31
CA ILE A 143 -3.63 -12.50 20.93
C ILE A 143 -4.11 -13.94 20.66
N LYS A 144 -3.25 -14.76 20.04
CA LYS A 144 -3.61 -16.14 19.66
C LYS A 144 -3.60 -17.11 20.83
N SER A 145 -2.79 -16.85 21.84
CA SER A 145 -2.66 -17.70 23.03
C SER A 145 -3.67 -17.40 24.14
N ASP A 146 -4.48 -16.37 23.99
CA ASP A 146 -5.51 -15.98 24.97
C ASP A 146 -6.90 -16.04 24.34
N ASP A 147 -7.71 -17.04 24.73
CA ASP A 147 -9.07 -17.24 24.24
C ASP A 147 -10.02 -16.06 24.50
N SER A 148 -9.68 -15.17 25.44
CA SER A 148 -10.45 -13.94 25.71
C SER A 148 -10.15 -12.79 24.74
N LEU A 149 -9.14 -12.93 23.86
CA LEU A 149 -8.72 -11.97 22.86
C LEU A 149 -9.07 -12.41 21.44
N SER A 150 -9.23 -11.45 20.58
CA SER A 150 -9.35 -11.66 19.13
C SER A 150 -8.55 -10.58 18.40
N PHE A 151 -8.30 -10.76 17.09
CA PHE A 151 -7.62 -9.73 16.30
C PHE A 151 -8.37 -8.39 16.23
N ASN A 152 -9.67 -8.36 16.56
CA ASN A 152 -10.42 -7.11 16.70
C ASN A 152 -9.89 -6.24 17.83
N ASN A 153 -9.28 -6.83 18.87
CA ASN A 153 -8.68 -6.11 19.99
C ASN A 153 -7.47 -5.26 19.57
N LEU A 154 -6.87 -5.51 18.40
CA LEU A 154 -5.84 -4.64 17.82
C LEU A 154 -6.35 -3.21 17.57
N ALA A 155 -7.66 -3.02 17.38
CA ALA A 155 -8.27 -1.68 17.27
C ALA A 155 -8.09 -0.82 18.54
N ASN A 156 -7.84 -1.46 19.70
CA ASN A 156 -7.57 -0.78 20.96
C ASN A 156 -6.12 -0.26 21.07
N VAL A 157 -5.22 -0.73 20.19
CA VAL A 157 -3.79 -0.40 20.25
C VAL A 157 -3.42 0.53 19.10
N SER A 158 -2.86 1.68 19.42
CA SER A 158 -2.43 2.65 18.41
C SER A 158 -1.18 2.17 17.66
N LEU A 159 -1.05 2.55 16.39
CA LEU A 159 0.09 2.17 15.55
C LEU A 159 1.45 2.54 16.18
N TRP A 160 1.56 3.70 16.82
CA TRP A 160 2.80 4.13 17.48
C TRP A 160 3.19 3.22 18.67
N MET A 161 2.22 2.53 19.30
CA MET A 161 2.51 1.54 20.33
C MET A 161 3.05 0.24 19.74
N VAL A 162 2.42 -0.23 18.67
CA VAL A 162 2.78 -1.48 17.96
C VAL A 162 4.19 -1.35 17.38
N GLU A 163 4.39 -0.35 16.53
CA GLU A 163 5.65 -0.13 15.81
C GLU A 163 6.77 0.37 16.74
N GLY A 164 6.42 1.25 17.68
CA GLY A 164 7.39 1.74 18.66
C GLY A 164 7.91 0.67 19.59
N MET A 165 7.09 -0.33 19.97
CA MET A 165 7.51 -1.48 20.75
C MET A 165 8.48 -2.35 19.94
N ALA A 166 8.21 -2.57 18.67
CA ALA A 166 9.08 -3.31 17.77
C ALA A 166 10.44 -2.59 17.59
N GLU A 167 10.46 -1.26 17.41
CA GLU A 167 11.70 -0.47 17.37
C GLU A 167 12.46 -0.53 18.70
N TYR A 168 11.79 -0.33 19.83
CA TYR A 168 12.46 -0.33 21.12
C TYR A 168 13.07 -1.69 21.48
N MET A 169 12.35 -2.78 21.23
CA MET A 169 12.84 -4.13 21.55
C MET A 169 13.89 -4.65 20.56
N SER A 170 14.03 -4.02 19.38
CA SER A 170 15.05 -4.38 18.37
C SER A 170 16.26 -3.45 18.35
N LEU A 171 16.12 -2.17 18.69
CA LEU A 171 17.21 -1.17 18.71
C LEU A 171 17.60 -0.71 20.12
N GLY A 172 16.73 -0.85 21.11
CA GLY A 172 16.92 -0.33 22.45
C GLY A 172 16.68 1.18 22.54
N ARG A 173 17.29 1.80 23.56
CA ARG A 173 17.23 3.24 23.79
C ARG A 173 18.42 4.03 23.23
N TYR A 174 19.47 3.34 22.76
CA TYR A 174 20.60 3.99 22.12
C TYR A 174 20.38 4.11 20.63
N ASP A 175 19.65 5.13 20.23
CA ASP A 175 19.37 5.43 18.82
C ASP A 175 19.49 6.92 18.50
N GLY A 176 20.61 7.33 17.92
CA GLY A 176 20.90 8.72 17.56
C GLY A 176 19.94 9.29 16.51
N HIS A 177 19.35 8.44 15.66
CA HIS A 177 18.37 8.89 14.65
C HIS A 177 17.04 9.25 15.29
N THR A 178 16.50 8.43 16.17
CA THR A 178 15.30 8.74 16.96
C THR A 178 15.54 9.94 17.88
N ALA A 179 16.71 10.00 18.55
CA ALA A 179 17.08 11.15 19.39
C ALA A 179 17.13 12.48 18.61
N MET A 180 17.52 12.44 17.30
CA MET A 180 17.46 13.61 16.42
C MET A 180 16.03 14.14 16.28
N TRP A 181 15.04 13.26 16.07
CA TRP A 181 13.63 13.65 15.98
C TRP A 181 13.12 14.25 17.28
N MET A 182 13.50 13.67 18.42
CA MET A 182 13.13 14.20 19.75
C MET A 182 13.77 15.56 20.01
N ARG A 183 15.05 15.74 19.67
CA ARG A 183 15.74 17.03 19.78
C ARG A 183 15.08 18.13 18.93
N ASP A 184 14.68 17.79 17.68
CA ASP A 184 13.95 18.72 16.80
C ASP A 184 12.61 19.15 17.42
N ALA A 185 11.83 18.20 17.92
CA ALA A 185 10.56 18.50 18.57
C ALA A 185 10.72 19.36 19.84
N VAL A 186 11.79 19.15 20.60
CA VAL A 186 12.12 19.97 21.78
C VAL A 186 12.55 21.37 21.36
N LEU A 187 13.41 21.50 20.33
CA LEU A 187 13.89 22.77 19.79
C LEU A 187 12.73 23.68 19.37
N HIS A 188 11.77 23.10 18.63
CA HIS A 188 10.62 23.83 18.10
C HIS A 188 9.43 23.92 19.05
N LYS A 189 9.57 23.45 20.31
CA LYS A 189 8.49 23.40 21.32
C LYS A 189 7.25 22.63 20.82
N ASP A 190 7.45 21.69 19.90
CA ASP A 190 6.40 20.91 19.23
C ASP A 190 6.46 19.41 19.61
N PHE A 191 6.87 19.11 20.85
CA PHE A 191 6.82 17.75 21.36
C PHE A 191 5.37 17.36 21.65
N PRO A 192 4.87 16.20 21.12
CA PRO A 192 3.45 15.83 21.18
C PRO A 192 2.97 15.41 22.56
N MET A 193 1.66 15.40 22.74
CA MET A 193 0.96 14.58 23.71
C MET A 193 0.44 13.30 23.05
N PHE A 194 0.08 12.25 23.79
CA PHE A 194 -0.43 10.99 23.21
C PHE A 194 -1.58 11.23 22.22
N LYS A 195 -2.51 12.12 22.56
CA LYS A 195 -3.63 12.50 21.69
C LYS A 195 -3.22 13.16 20.37
N ASP A 196 -1.96 13.57 20.24
CA ASP A 196 -1.45 14.21 19.01
C ASP A 196 -0.75 13.22 18.08
N LEU A 197 -0.39 12.03 18.56
CA LEU A 197 0.43 11.05 17.84
C LEU A 197 -0.25 10.45 16.59
N TYR A 198 -1.55 10.68 16.39
CA TYR A 198 -2.23 10.34 15.14
C TYR A 198 -1.88 11.29 13.98
N LYS A 199 -1.30 12.46 14.28
CA LYS A 199 -0.91 13.44 13.25
C LYS A 199 0.31 12.93 12.48
N ALA A 200 0.26 12.94 11.16
CA ALA A 200 1.27 12.36 10.27
C ALA A 200 2.71 12.92 10.47
N LYS A 201 2.86 14.13 11.05
CA LYS A 201 4.17 14.71 11.34
C LYS A 201 4.90 14.00 12.48
N TYR A 202 4.20 13.29 13.35
CA TYR A 202 4.79 12.51 14.43
C TYR A 202 4.92 11.05 14.00
N PHE A 203 6.07 10.72 13.44
CA PHE A 203 6.29 9.41 12.84
C PHE A 203 6.21 8.30 13.92
N PRO A 204 5.28 7.33 13.78
CA PRO A 204 4.91 6.40 14.86
C PRO A 204 6.08 5.57 15.38
N TYR A 205 6.99 5.15 14.52
CA TYR A 205 8.17 4.37 14.88
C TYR A 205 9.05 5.13 15.88
N ARG A 206 9.36 6.41 15.59
CA ARG A 206 10.30 7.22 16.39
C ARG A 206 9.69 7.65 17.72
N TYR A 207 8.49 8.22 17.70
CA TYR A 207 7.82 8.64 18.93
C TYR A 207 7.38 7.45 19.78
N GLY A 208 7.01 6.32 19.17
CA GLY A 208 6.69 5.09 19.87
C GLY A 208 7.91 4.45 20.54
N GLN A 209 9.07 4.41 19.84
CA GLN A 209 10.33 3.92 20.41
C GLN A 209 10.72 4.76 21.66
N ASP A 210 10.65 6.09 21.56
CA ASP A 210 10.96 7.00 22.67
C ASP A 210 9.98 6.82 23.86
N PHE A 211 8.68 6.62 23.56
CA PHE A 211 7.71 6.32 24.59
C PHE A 211 8.03 5.02 25.34
N TRP A 212 8.33 3.93 24.64
CA TRP A 212 8.67 2.67 25.28
C TRP A 212 10.01 2.72 26.02
N ALA A 213 10.97 3.49 25.51
CA ALA A 213 12.20 3.78 26.26
C ALA A 213 11.91 4.54 27.55
N TYR A 214 10.95 5.48 27.53
CA TYR A 214 10.51 6.19 28.74
C TYR A 214 9.86 5.22 29.75
N ILE A 215 8.96 4.34 29.29
CA ILE A 215 8.34 3.33 30.16
C ILE A 215 9.40 2.40 30.77
N GLY A 216 10.26 1.82 29.94
CA GLY A 216 11.32 0.91 30.40
C GLY A 216 12.28 1.58 31.37
N GLY A 217 12.62 2.87 31.14
CA GLY A 217 13.52 3.61 32.02
C GLY A 217 12.88 4.11 33.33
N THR A 218 11.57 4.28 33.36
CA THR A 218 10.86 4.83 34.52
C THR A 218 10.22 3.74 35.37
N TYR A 219 9.66 2.71 34.74
CA TYR A 219 8.85 1.67 35.40
C TYR A 219 9.42 0.26 35.24
N GLY A 220 10.49 0.11 34.47
CA GLY A 220 11.10 -1.18 34.13
C GLY A 220 10.64 -1.79 32.82
N ASP A 221 11.54 -2.45 32.09
CA ASP A 221 11.27 -3.06 30.79
C ASP A 221 10.22 -4.16 30.86
N GLU A 222 10.07 -4.83 32.00
CA GLU A 222 9.08 -5.87 32.24
C GLU A 222 7.62 -5.36 32.14
N LYS A 223 7.39 -4.06 32.35
CA LYS A 223 6.07 -3.44 32.23
C LYS A 223 5.58 -3.30 30.80
N ILE A 224 6.48 -3.34 29.83
CA ILE A 224 6.15 -3.10 28.41
C ILE A 224 5.12 -4.11 27.89
N LYS A 225 5.39 -5.41 28.09
CA LYS A 225 4.45 -6.47 27.69
C LYS A 225 3.12 -6.35 28.42
N ASP A 226 3.17 -6.09 29.74
CA ASP A 226 1.96 -6.02 30.56
C ASP A 226 1.06 -4.84 30.12
N ILE A 227 1.63 -3.67 29.81
CA ILE A 227 0.89 -2.52 29.27
C ILE A 227 0.30 -2.85 27.89
N PHE A 228 1.08 -3.47 27.00
CA PHE A 228 0.60 -3.86 25.68
C PHE A 228 -0.59 -4.83 25.79
N TYR A 229 -0.46 -5.88 26.59
CA TYR A 229 -1.51 -6.87 26.84
C TYR A 229 -2.78 -6.24 27.43
N GLN A 230 -2.65 -5.42 28.47
CA GLN A 230 -3.81 -4.75 29.04
C GLN A 230 -4.45 -3.72 28.09
N THR A 231 -3.64 -3.10 27.22
CA THR A 231 -4.17 -2.20 26.19
C THR A 231 -5.06 -2.95 25.19
N LEU A 232 -4.67 -4.16 24.77
CA LEU A 232 -5.53 -5.02 23.95
C LEU A 232 -6.90 -5.26 24.59
N ARG A 233 -6.94 -5.48 25.90
CA ARG A 233 -8.17 -5.80 26.64
C ARG A 233 -9.03 -4.58 26.97
N LEU A 234 -8.41 -3.53 27.48
CA LEU A 234 -9.09 -2.41 28.15
C LEU A 234 -8.96 -1.07 27.42
N GLY A 235 -8.08 -0.97 26.42
CA GLY A 235 -7.62 0.29 25.84
C GLY A 235 -6.51 0.94 26.68
N PHE A 236 -5.74 1.81 26.01
CA PHE A 236 -4.50 2.39 26.58
C PHE A 236 -4.70 3.15 27.89
N GLU A 237 -5.73 3.99 27.97
CA GLU A 237 -5.97 4.84 29.15
C GLU A 237 -6.21 4.01 30.41
N ARG A 238 -7.02 2.96 30.31
CA ARG A 238 -7.29 2.05 31.45
C ARG A 238 -6.09 1.18 31.77
N ALA A 239 -5.36 0.73 30.76
CA ALA A 239 -4.18 -0.12 30.95
C ALA A 239 -3.11 0.59 31.80
N VAL A 240 -2.77 1.84 31.48
CA VAL A 240 -1.77 2.61 32.23
C VAL A 240 -2.27 3.00 33.63
N ASP A 241 -3.55 3.35 33.79
CA ASP A 241 -4.15 3.66 35.08
C ASP A 241 -4.08 2.42 36.02
N THR A 242 -4.38 1.23 35.50
CA THR A 242 -4.37 -0.02 36.27
C THR A 242 -2.95 -0.48 36.64
N LEU A 243 -2.00 -0.43 35.69
CA LEU A 243 -0.67 -1.01 35.87
C LEU A 243 0.36 -0.06 36.47
N LEU A 244 0.22 1.23 36.19
CA LEU A 244 1.17 2.26 36.62
C LEU A 244 0.58 3.20 37.66
N HIS A 245 -0.72 3.11 37.94
CA HIS A 245 -1.46 3.99 38.85
C HIS A 245 -1.33 5.47 38.47
N VAL A 246 -1.27 5.77 37.16
CA VAL A 246 -1.10 7.10 36.59
C VAL A 246 -2.10 7.30 35.46
N LYS A 247 -2.81 8.44 35.46
CA LYS A 247 -3.70 8.82 34.35
C LYS A 247 -2.91 9.02 33.06
N ALA A 248 -3.45 8.58 31.91
CA ALA A 248 -2.77 8.68 30.62
C ALA A 248 -2.35 10.12 30.26
N ASP A 249 -3.16 11.14 30.57
CA ASP A 249 -2.81 12.56 30.33
C ASP A 249 -1.62 13.01 31.23
N THR A 250 -1.56 12.54 32.47
CA THR A 250 -0.43 12.80 33.38
C THR A 250 0.84 12.12 32.87
N LEU A 251 0.74 10.84 32.49
CA LEU A 251 1.85 10.07 31.91
C LEU A 251 2.38 10.76 30.64
N SER A 252 1.47 11.25 29.79
CA SER A 252 1.82 11.99 28.58
C SER A 252 2.60 13.28 28.89
N LYS A 253 2.19 14.03 29.92
CA LYS A 253 2.90 15.23 30.38
C LYS A 253 4.29 14.90 30.94
N GLN A 254 4.38 13.84 31.75
CA GLN A 254 5.64 13.37 32.32
C GLN A 254 6.63 12.94 31.25
N TRP A 255 6.20 12.16 30.27
CA TRP A 255 6.97 11.75 29.10
C TRP A 255 7.50 12.96 28.33
N LYS A 256 6.62 13.91 28.02
CA LYS A 256 7.00 15.17 27.35
C LYS A 256 8.02 15.97 28.16
N GLN A 257 7.81 16.12 29.47
CA GLN A 257 8.70 16.85 30.35
C GLN A 257 10.07 16.19 30.48
N SER A 258 10.11 14.85 30.57
CA SER A 258 11.35 14.08 30.58
C SER A 258 12.19 14.35 29.33
N ASN A 259 11.59 14.33 28.14
CA ASN A 259 12.26 14.63 26.88
C ASN A 259 12.78 16.08 26.84
N ILE A 260 11.95 17.06 27.22
CA ILE A 260 12.33 18.47 27.23
C ILE A 260 13.52 18.69 28.21
N ALA A 261 13.43 18.18 29.42
CA ALA A 261 14.49 18.33 30.43
C ALA A 261 15.78 17.68 29.97
N TYR A 262 15.68 16.44 29.42
CA TYR A 262 16.84 15.68 28.99
C TYR A 262 17.55 16.33 27.80
N TYR A 263 16.87 16.69 26.75
CA TYR A 263 17.52 17.20 25.55
C TYR A 263 17.90 18.68 25.64
N LYS A 264 17.21 19.47 26.45
CA LYS A 264 17.54 20.90 26.62
C LYS A 264 18.96 21.14 27.13
N GLN A 265 19.50 20.24 27.97
CA GLN A 265 20.87 20.37 28.49
C GLN A 265 21.93 20.29 27.39
N PHE A 266 21.66 19.57 26.29
CA PHE A 266 22.59 19.41 25.17
C PHE A 266 22.50 20.55 24.13
N MET A 267 21.61 21.52 24.30
CA MET A 267 21.46 22.66 23.39
C MET A 267 22.61 23.66 23.52
N LYS A 268 23.19 23.79 24.74
CA LYS A 268 24.27 24.72 24.98
C LYS A 268 25.51 24.34 24.18
N GLY A 269 26.05 25.31 23.39
CA GLY A 269 27.25 25.13 22.56
C GLY A 269 26.98 24.38 21.24
N ARG A 270 25.70 24.20 20.86
CA ARG A 270 25.28 23.62 19.57
C ARG A 270 24.52 24.63 18.72
N ASP A 271 24.71 24.52 17.40
CA ASP A 271 23.99 25.35 16.43
C ASP A 271 22.57 24.84 16.28
N THR A 272 21.59 25.73 16.50
CA THR A 272 20.16 25.42 16.35
C THR A 272 19.60 25.85 15.00
N ILE A 273 20.42 26.47 14.18
CA ILE A 273 20.15 26.87 12.80
C ILE A 273 21.27 26.31 11.91
N PRO A 274 20.99 25.99 10.62
CA PRO A 274 22.01 25.48 9.73
C PRO A 274 23.03 26.57 9.34
N ILE A 275 24.28 26.19 9.12
CA ILE A 275 25.32 27.05 8.55
C ILE A 275 25.10 27.10 7.04
N GLY A 276 24.87 28.30 6.50
CA GLY A 276 24.62 28.54 5.09
C GLY A 276 23.17 28.90 4.77
N LYS A 277 22.84 28.80 3.48
CA LYS A 277 21.54 29.19 2.95
C LYS A 277 20.65 27.97 2.73
N VAL A 278 19.45 27.96 3.34
CA VAL A 278 18.41 27.00 3.00
C VAL A 278 17.92 27.29 1.57
N ILE A 279 18.17 26.36 0.66
CA ILE A 279 17.78 26.49 -0.76
C ILE A 279 16.46 25.80 -1.07
N TYR A 280 16.17 24.68 -0.40
CA TYR A 280 14.91 23.95 -0.55
C TYR A 280 14.34 23.51 0.79
N ASP A 281 13.07 23.85 0.99
CA ASP A 281 12.24 23.51 2.13
C ASP A 281 10.78 23.29 1.68
N ASN A 282 9.83 23.24 2.61
CA ASN A 282 8.40 23.06 2.30
C ASN A 282 7.75 24.25 1.59
N LYS A 283 8.37 25.43 1.56
CA LYS A 283 7.82 26.62 0.90
C LYS A 283 8.01 26.55 -0.61
N ASN A 284 9.14 26.00 -1.07
CA ASN A 284 9.48 25.94 -2.51
C ASN A 284 9.60 24.52 -3.07
N ALA A 285 9.63 23.52 -2.18
CA ALA A 285 9.71 22.10 -2.53
C ALA A 285 8.77 21.25 -1.66
N GLY A 286 9.20 20.07 -1.16
CA GLY A 286 8.43 19.19 -0.27
C GLY A 286 8.89 19.28 1.19
N ASN A 287 8.22 18.55 2.11
CA ASN A 287 8.74 18.32 3.45
C ASN A 287 9.96 17.39 3.45
N MET A 288 10.06 16.54 2.43
CA MET A 288 11.20 15.66 2.23
C MET A 288 11.96 16.13 1.00
N ASN A 289 13.17 16.70 1.22
CA ASN A 289 14.12 17.09 0.19
C ASN A 289 15.45 16.47 0.58
N VAL A 290 15.85 15.40 -0.10
CA VAL A 290 16.91 14.52 0.38
C VAL A 290 17.84 14.06 -0.74
N SER A 291 18.99 13.50 -0.32
CA SER A 291 19.98 12.87 -1.18
C SER A 291 20.47 13.80 -2.30
N PRO A 292 21.02 14.99 -1.96
CA PRO A 292 21.58 15.89 -2.96
C PRO A 292 22.85 15.31 -3.60
N VAL A 293 22.97 15.44 -4.93
CA VAL A 293 24.19 15.09 -5.67
C VAL A 293 24.53 16.23 -6.64
N ILE A 294 25.63 16.90 -6.40
CA ILE A 294 26.15 17.98 -7.24
C ILE A 294 26.81 17.38 -8.48
N SER A 295 26.65 18.01 -9.63
CA SER A 295 27.32 17.59 -10.87
C SER A 295 28.83 17.86 -10.81
N PRO A 296 29.68 17.07 -11.48
CA PRO A 296 31.14 17.27 -11.49
C PRO A 296 31.59 18.66 -11.96
N ASP A 297 30.78 19.36 -12.78
CA ASP A 297 31.05 20.72 -13.23
C ASP A 297 30.56 21.81 -12.26
N GLY A 298 29.98 21.44 -11.11
CA GLY A 298 29.46 22.35 -10.08
C GLY A 298 28.20 23.14 -10.46
N LYS A 299 27.64 22.94 -11.68
CA LYS A 299 26.56 23.80 -12.19
C LYS A 299 25.16 23.30 -11.85
N LYS A 300 25.00 22.01 -11.63
CA LYS A 300 23.70 21.38 -11.41
C LYS A 300 23.70 20.54 -10.14
N MET A 301 22.54 20.35 -9.57
CA MET A 301 22.28 19.39 -8.50
C MET A 301 21.09 18.53 -8.84
N ILE A 302 21.13 17.26 -8.51
CA ILE A 302 19.98 16.37 -8.50
C ILE A 302 19.65 16.00 -7.07
N PHE A 303 18.35 15.94 -6.74
CA PHE A 303 17.89 15.50 -5.44
C PHE A 303 16.46 14.92 -5.52
N LEU A 304 16.05 14.22 -4.50
CA LEU A 304 14.72 13.64 -4.34
C LEU A 304 13.82 14.58 -3.54
N SER A 305 12.58 14.80 -4.00
CA SER A 305 11.63 15.68 -3.33
C SER A 305 10.17 15.20 -3.47
N GLU A 306 9.42 15.39 -2.40
CA GLU A 306 7.95 15.31 -2.37
C GLU A 306 7.23 16.56 -2.87
N LYS A 307 7.86 17.42 -3.66
CA LYS A 307 7.22 18.62 -4.20
C LYS A 307 5.89 18.30 -4.86
N ASN A 308 5.83 17.17 -5.55
CA ASN A 308 4.60 16.59 -6.06
C ASN A 308 4.00 15.71 -4.96
N VAL A 309 2.99 16.23 -4.27
CA VAL A 309 2.39 15.67 -3.05
C VAL A 309 2.05 14.17 -3.10
N VAL A 310 1.91 13.61 -4.30
CA VAL A 310 1.52 12.21 -4.53
C VAL A 310 2.69 11.27 -4.83
N SER A 311 3.93 11.78 -4.92
CA SER A 311 5.10 10.95 -5.24
C SER A 311 6.41 11.63 -4.82
N MET A 312 7.40 10.81 -4.44
CA MET A 312 8.79 11.22 -4.37
C MET A 312 9.35 11.21 -5.79
N ASP A 313 9.84 12.36 -6.27
CA ASP A 313 10.34 12.53 -7.63
C ASP A 313 11.79 13.03 -7.63
N LEU A 314 12.48 12.74 -8.74
CA LEU A 314 13.83 13.21 -9.00
C LEU A 314 13.78 14.60 -9.66
N TYR A 315 14.48 15.56 -9.08
CA TYR A 315 14.55 16.95 -9.57
C TYR A 315 15.99 17.34 -9.90
N VAL A 316 16.16 18.03 -11.02
CA VAL A 316 17.38 18.73 -11.35
C VAL A 316 17.21 20.23 -11.05
N VAL A 317 18.26 20.80 -10.49
CA VAL A 317 18.38 22.23 -10.19
C VAL A 317 19.59 22.78 -10.91
N ASP A 318 19.43 23.90 -11.55
CA ASP A 318 20.52 24.77 -11.97
C ASP A 318 20.96 25.58 -10.74
N LEU A 319 22.20 25.42 -10.30
CA LEU A 319 22.68 26.02 -9.04
C LEU A 319 22.89 27.54 -9.12
N GLU A 320 23.04 28.11 -10.30
CA GLU A 320 23.13 29.55 -10.51
C GLU A 320 21.73 30.19 -10.45
N THR A 321 20.83 29.73 -11.30
CA THR A 321 19.49 30.31 -11.43
C THR A 321 18.49 29.84 -10.40
N LYS A 322 18.82 28.80 -9.63
CA LYS A 322 17.97 28.06 -8.68
C LYS A 322 16.68 27.49 -9.31
N LYS A 323 16.66 27.35 -10.64
CA LYS A 323 15.51 26.83 -11.39
C LYS A 323 15.43 25.31 -11.26
N MET A 324 14.35 24.85 -10.63
CA MET A 324 14.07 23.44 -10.38
C MET A 324 13.19 22.83 -11.46
N ARG A 325 13.56 21.70 -11.98
CA ARG A 325 12.80 20.94 -13.00
C ARG A 325 12.75 19.45 -12.64
N ARG A 326 11.59 18.83 -12.84
CA ARG A 326 11.42 17.40 -12.61
C ARG A 326 12.02 16.59 -13.74
N ILE A 327 12.83 15.58 -13.43
CA ILE A 327 13.45 14.68 -14.40
C ILE A 327 12.59 13.43 -14.59
N SER A 328 12.28 12.74 -13.51
CA SER A 328 11.58 11.46 -13.54
C SER A 328 10.62 11.34 -12.37
N SER A 329 9.52 10.61 -12.60
CA SER A 329 8.63 10.15 -11.54
C SER A 329 8.04 8.78 -11.88
N LYS A 330 7.62 8.03 -10.88
CA LYS A 330 6.89 6.75 -11.03
C LYS A 330 5.69 6.85 -11.97
N SER A 331 5.10 8.04 -12.09
CA SER A 331 3.94 8.30 -12.94
C SER A 331 4.28 8.70 -14.38
N MET A 332 5.57 8.95 -14.70
CA MET A 332 5.97 9.41 -16.04
C MET A 332 6.23 8.30 -17.04
N THR A 333 6.56 7.10 -16.57
CA THR A 333 6.82 5.96 -17.45
C THR A 333 6.05 4.75 -16.95
N ASN A 334 5.28 4.12 -17.82
CA ASN A 334 4.61 2.84 -17.54
C ASN A 334 5.61 1.69 -17.32
N GLU A 335 6.91 1.96 -17.44
CA GLU A 335 7.98 0.98 -17.44
C GLU A 335 8.73 0.90 -16.11
N ILE A 336 8.71 1.96 -15.28
CA ILE A 336 9.40 1.99 -13.99
C ILE A 336 8.41 1.63 -12.89
N ASP A 337 8.63 0.52 -12.23
CA ASP A 337 7.77 0.04 -11.13
C ASP A 337 7.97 0.85 -9.85
N ALA A 338 9.24 1.19 -9.52
CA ALA A 338 9.62 2.04 -8.40
C ALA A 338 11.05 2.60 -8.59
N MET A 339 11.42 3.62 -7.80
CA MET A 339 12.81 4.11 -7.68
C MET A 339 13.32 3.77 -6.28
N ASP A 340 14.59 3.38 -6.17
CA ASP A 340 15.26 3.28 -4.88
C ASP A 340 15.62 4.69 -4.40
N ALA A 341 14.72 5.27 -3.60
CA ALA A 341 14.85 6.64 -3.11
C ALA A 341 15.41 6.73 -1.68
N PHE A 342 15.54 5.60 -0.99
CA PHE A 342 15.87 5.60 0.43
C PHE A 342 17.36 5.43 0.68
N GLU A 343 18.02 4.55 -0.05
CA GLU A 343 19.42 4.19 0.21
C GLU A 343 20.41 4.77 -0.80
N SER A 344 19.95 5.16 -1.99
CA SER A 344 20.81 5.66 -3.04
C SER A 344 20.23 6.86 -3.76
N ALA A 345 21.02 7.92 -3.89
CA ALA A 345 20.64 9.09 -4.69
C ALA A 345 20.86 8.89 -6.19
N GLY A 346 21.82 8.06 -6.57
CA GLY A 346 22.37 7.95 -7.92
C GLY A 346 23.70 8.73 -8.09
N THR A 347 24.18 8.80 -9.31
CA THR A 347 25.49 9.35 -9.66
C THR A 347 25.49 10.06 -11.00
N TRP A 348 26.28 11.13 -11.12
CA TRP A 348 26.50 11.82 -12.39
C TRP A 348 27.56 11.14 -13.25
N SER A 349 27.43 11.24 -14.57
CA SER A 349 28.51 10.98 -15.49
C SER A 349 29.61 12.06 -15.32
N PRO A 350 30.90 11.75 -15.55
CA PRO A 350 32.00 12.72 -15.41
C PRO A 350 31.85 13.99 -16.26
N ASP A 351 31.14 13.90 -17.39
CA ASP A 351 30.85 15.02 -18.31
C ASP A 351 29.63 15.85 -17.88
N SER A 352 29.00 15.55 -16.72
CA SER A 352 27.83 16.25 -16.19
C SER A 352 26.57 16.26 -17.07
N LYS A 353 26.49 15.37 -18.09
CA LYS A 353 25.36 15.32 -19.02
C LYS A 353 24.32 14.26 -18.65
N GLN A 354 24.76 13.19 -18.00
CA GLN A 354 23.90 12.06 -17.66
C GLN A 354 23.88 11.83 -16.15
N PHE A 355 22.77 11.24 -15.69
CA PHE A 355 22.62 10.82 -14.31
C PHE A 355 22.11 9.38 -14.27
N ALA A 356 22.75 8.53 -13.49
CA ALA A 356 22.37 7.14 -13.28
C ALA A 356 21.77 6.92 -11.91
N PHE A 357 20.67 6.19 -11.81
CA PHE A 357 19.99 5.84 -10.57
C PHE A 357 19.32 4.48 -10.68
N ILE A 358 18.97 3.90 -9.52
CA ILE A 358 18.41 2.56 -9.46
C ILE A 358 16.90 2.60 -9.52
N ILE A 359 16.33 1.72 -10.33
CA ILE A 359 14.90 1.48 -10.46
C ILE A 359 14.58 0.00 -10.28
N PHE A 360 13.34 -0.26 -9.90
CA PHE A 360 12.75 -1.59 -9.98
C PHE A 360 11.91 -1.68 -11.26
N LYS A 361 12.17 -2.68 -12.07
CA LYS A 361 11.45 -2.93 -13.32
C LYS A 361 11.34 -4.42 -13.57
N LYS A 362 10.11 -4.92 -13.73
CA LYS A 362 9.83 -6.34 -14.00
C LYS A 362 10.50 -7.30 -13.02
N GLY A 363 10.39 -6.99 -11.72
CA GLY A 363 10.91 -7.84 -10.65
C GLY A 363 12.44 -7.82 -10.49
N LYS A 364 13.15 -6.89 -11.12
CA LYS A 364 14.61 -6.77 -11.03
C LYS A 364 15.04 -5.34 -10.75
N ASN A 365 16.19 -5.19 -10.10
CA ASN A 365 16.91 -3.93 -10.09
C ASN A 365 17.47 -3.64 -11.49
N GLN A 366 17.35 -2.41 -11.93
CA GLN A 366 17.95 -1.92 -13.16
C GLN A 366 18.58 -0.55 -12.94
N LEU A 367 19.65 -0.29 -13.66
CA LEU A 367 20.30 1.02 -13.69
C LEU A 367 19.63 1.87 -14.78
N ALA A 368 18.94 2.94 -14.40
CA ALA A 368 18.38 3.91 -15.32
C ALA A 368 19.36 5.05 -15.55
N ILE A 369 19.63 5.36 -16.81
CA ILE A 369 20.46 6.49 -17.21
C ILE A 369 19.58 7.54 -17.88
N VAL A 370 19.63 8.76 -17.35
CA VAL A 370 18.87 9.92 -17.80
C VAL A 370 19.80 10.91 -18.49
N ASP A 371 19.45 11.38 -19.67
CA ASP A 371 19.95 12.62 -20.24
C ASP A 371 19.30 13.78 -19.48
N VAL A 372 20.09 14.52 -18.73
CA VAL A 372 19.58 15.53 -17.79
C VAL A 372 19.00 16.74 -18.50
N ASP A 373 19.57 17.14 -19.62
CA ASP A 373 19.10 18.28 -20.40
C ASP A 373 17.82 17.95 -21.14
N LYS A 374 17.73 16.77 -21.74
CA LYS A 374 16.51 16.26 -22.38
C LYS A 374 15.47 15.75 -21.40
N LYS A 375 15.84 15.54 -20.13
CA LYS A 375 14.98 15.04 -19.03
C LYS A 375 14.30 13.71 -19.36
N LYS A 376 14.99 12.86 -20.06
CA LYS A 376 14.48 11.59 -20.55
C LYS A 376 15.40 10.44 -20.14
N VAL A 377 14.82 9.34 -19.69
CA VAL A 377 15.55 8.07 -19.54
C VAL A 377 15.97 7.61 -20.94
N VAL A 378 17.28 7.56 -21.16
CA VAL A 378 17.86 7.16 -22.45
C VAL A 378 18.21 5.70 -22.50
N LYS A 379 18.47 5.08 -21.33
CA LYS A 379 18.85 3.67 -21.23
C LYS A 379 18.44 3.09 -19.88
N THR A 380 17.99 1.84 -19.87
CA THR A 380 17.89 1.01 -18.69
C THR A 380 18.75 -0.23 -18.87
N LEU A 381 19.53 -0.61 -17.86
CA LEU A 381 20.49 -1.70 -17.90
C LEU A 381 20.19 -2.70 -16.78
N GLU A 382 20.10 -3.95 -17.11
CA GLU A 382 20.27 -5.06 -16.18
C GLU A 382 21.77 -5.30 -16.02
N ILE A 383 22.23 -5.54 -14.80
CA ILE A 383 23.63 -5.83 -14.51
C ILE A 383 23.78 -7.35 -14.43
N PRO A 384 24.51 -7.96 -15.38
CA PRO A 384 24.63 -9.41 -15.43
C PRO A 384 25.29 -9.98 -14.17
N GLY A 385 24.76 -11.09 -13.66
CA GLY A 385 25.37 -11.82 -12.53
C GLY A 385 25.03 -11.29 -11.14
N LEU A 386 24.12 -10.30 -11.01
CA LEU A 386 23.65 -9.81 -9.72
C LEU A 386 22.15 -10.09 -9.53
N ASP A 387 21.76 -10.49 -8.33
CA ASP A 387 20.37 -10.62 -7.92
C ASP A 387 19.77 -9.23 -7.68
N GLY A 388 20.48 -8.40 -6.90
CA GLY A 388 20.16 -7.01 -6.62
C GLY A 388 21.38 -6.13 -6.54
N PHE A 389 21.23 -4.81 -6.57
CA PHE A 389 22.33 -3.87 -6.38
C PHE A 389 21.85 -2.50 -5.90
N SER A 390 22.76 -1.76 -5.24
CA SER A 390 22.55 -0.41 -4.70
C SER A 390 23.81 0.46 -4.82
N TYR A 391 23.71 1.72 -4.43
CA TYR A 391 24.81 2.70 -4.36
C TYR A 391 25.65 2.79 -5.65
N PRO A 392 25.07 3.17 -6.80
CA PRO A 392 25.83 3.30 -8.04
C PRO A 392 26.80 4.49 -7.93
N ALA A 393 28.05 4.27 -8.37
CA ALA A 393 29.04 5.33 -8.52
C ALA A 393 29.76 5.21 -9.86
N TRP A 394 29.63 6.25 -10.70
CA TRP A 394 30.28 6.29 -12.00
C TRP A 394 31.79 6.47 -11.85
N SER A 395 32.60 5.72 -12.60
CA SER A 395 34.04 5.88 -12.57
C SER A 395 34.50 7.23 -13.16
N PRO A 396 35.63 7.83 -12.68
CA PRO A 396 36.06 9.13 -13.17
C PRO A 396 36.38 9.16 -14.67
N ASP A 397 36.77 8.02 -15.27
CA ASP A 397 37.00 7.88 -16.72
C ASP A 397 35.72 7.67 -17.55
N GLY A 398 34.55 7.54 -16.88
CA GLY A 398 33.27 7.36 -17.54
C GLY A 398 32.98 5.96 -18.08
N LYS A 399 33.91 5.00 -17.94
CA LYS A 399 33.80 3.68 -18.60
C LYS A 399 33.14 2.62 -17.75
N SER A 400 33.03 2.84 -16.43
CA SER A 400 32.56 1.81 -15.50
C SER A 400 31.60 2.36 -14.47
N MET A 401 30.81 1.45 -13.89
CA MET A 401 29.91 1.71 -12.76
C MET A 401 30.28 0.80 -11.60
N LEU A 402 30.63 1.41 -10.47
CA LEU A 402 30.77 0.72 -9.18
C LEU A 402 29.39 0.52 -8.57
N LEU A 403 29.14 -0.65 -8.00
CA LEU A 403 27.86 -1.03 -7.38
C LEU A 403 28.14 -1.84 -6.11
N LEU A 404 27.33 -1.66 -5.10
CA LEU A 404 27.14 -2.69 -4.07
C LEU A 404 26.17 -3.70 -4.65
N GLY A 405 26.68 -4.85 -5.09
CA GLY A 405 25.89 -5.94 -5.66
C GLY A 405 25.52 -6.96 -4.59
N GLN A 406 24.38 -7.62 -4.75
CA GLN A 406 23.98 -8.79 -3.99
C GLN A 406 24.00 -10.02 -4.90
N LEU A 407 24.69 -11.07 -4.47
CA LEU A 407 24.69 -12.36 -5.13
C LEU A 407 24.37 -13.44 -4.10
N GLU A 408 23.26 -14.13 -4.28
CA GLU A 408 22.75 -15.13 -3.34
C GLU A 408 22.74 -14.63 -1.87
N GLY A 409 22.28 -13.40 -1.67
CA GLY A 409 22.18 -12.75 -0.37
C GLY A 409 23.51 -12.19 0.18
N GLN A 410 24.64 -12.38 -0.48
CA GLN A 410 25.92 -11.82 -0.09
C GLN A 410 26.14 -10.46 -0.75
N PRO A 411 26.31 -9.38 0.02
CA PRO A 411 26.67 -8.07 -0.51
C PRO A 411 28.19 -7.96 -0.70
N ASP A 412 28.63 -7.51 -1.89
CA ASP A 412 30.01 -7.24 -2.23
C ASP A 412 30.10 -6.06 -3.21
N LEU A 413 31.31 -5.48 -3.41
CA LEU A 413 31.57 -4.49 -4.44
C LEU A 413 31.78 -5.14 -5.81
N PHE A 414 31.09 -4.59 -6.80
CA PHE A 414 31.17 -5.00 -8.19
C PHE A 414 31.43 -3.80 -9.10
N VAL A 415 32.19 -4.02 -10.18
CA VAL A 415 32.38 -3.04 -11.24
C VAL A 415 31.79 -3.57 -12.53
N TYR A 416 30.84 -2.84 -13.08
CA TYR A 416 30.26 -3.09 -14.39
C TYR A 416 30.93 -2.18 -15.43
N ASN A 417 31.57 -2.75 -16.46
CA ASN A 417 32.18 -2.00 -17.55
C ASN A 417 31.19 -1.82 -18.70
N PHE A 418 30.97 -0.59 -19.15
CA PHE A 418 29.99 -0.24 -20.18
C PHE A 418 30.34 -0.70 -21.59
N GLU A 419 31.65 -0.80 -21.89
CA GLU A 419 32.16 -1.21 -23.21
C GLU A 419 32.10 -2.72 -23.37
N THR A 420 32.66 -3.45 -22.41
CA THR A 420 32.73 -4.91 -22.44
C THR A 420 31.44 -5.58 -21.97
N LYS A 421 30.57 -4.84 -21.28
CA LYS A 421 29.34 -5.31 -20.62
C LYS A 421 29.57 -6.44 -19.59
N LYS A 422 30.76 -6.49 -19.02
CA LYS A 422 31.14 -7.47 -17.99
C LYS A 422 31.01 -6.86 -16.60
N THR A 423 30.53 -7.68 -15.65
CA THR A 423 30.53 -7.40 -14.23
C THR A 423 31.69 -8.14 -13.58
N THR A 424 32.51 -7.45 -12.82
CA THR A 424 33.62 -8.03 -12.07
C THR A 424 33.40 -7.79 -10.57
N GLN A 425 33.42 -8.84 -9.78
CA GLN A 425 33.42 -8.78 -8.33
C GLN A 425 34.78 -8.35 -7.83
N ILE A 426 34.83 -7.36 -6.91
CA ILE A 426 36.08 -6.77 -6.41
C ILE A 426 36.35 -7.21 -4.98
N THR A 427 35.32 -7.36 -4.17
CA THR A 427 35.43 -7.86 -2.78
C THR A 427 34.75 -9.25 -2.68
N HIS A 428 35.25 -10.08 -1.74
CA HIS A 428 34.84 -11.47 -1.61
C HIS A 428 34.86 -11.86 -0.12
N ASP A 429 34.21 -11.09 0.72
CA ASP A 429 34.13 -11.38 2.14
C ASP A 429 32.69 -11.25 2.71
N GLU A 430 32.53 -11.47 3.99
CA GLU A 430 31.22 -11.49 4.64
C GLU A 430 30.73 -10.10 5.11
N TYR A 431 31.48 -9.03 4.80
CA TYR A 431 31.21 -7.69 5.29
C TYR A 431 30.55 -6.82 4.21
N ALA A 432 29.76 -5.85 4.64
CA ALA A 432 29.14 -4.91 3.72
C ALA A 432 30.08 -3.75 3.38
N GLU A 433 30.08 -3.31 2.11
CA GLU A 433 30.78 -2.11 1.65
C GLU A 433 29.77 -1.13 1.05
N MET A 434 29.03 -0.44 1.91
CA MET A 434 28.00 0.51 1.51
C MET A 434 28.54 1.87 1.12
N GLN A 435 27.77 2.66 0.36
CA GLN A 435 28.08 4.07 0.05
C GLN A 435 29.47 4.23 -0.60
N ALA A 436 29.84 3.27 -1.44
CA ALA A 436 31.15 3.20 -2.07
C ALA A 436 31.30 4.26 -3.17
N LEU A 437 32.46 4.96 -3.17
CA LEU A 437 32.80 5.98 -4.14
C LEU A 437 34.25 5.78 -4.63
N TRP A 438 34.52 6.17 -5.88
CA TRP A 438 35.85 6.20 -6.44
C TRP A 438 36.67 7.35 -5.85
N SER A 439 37.98 7.16 -5.72
CA SER A 439 38.91 8.27 -5.58
C SER A 439 38.93 9.10 -6.87
N PRO A 440 39.29 10.40 -6.82
CA PRO A 440 39.36 11.26 -8.01
C PRO A 440 40.24 10.73 -9.15
N ASP A 441 41.31 10.01 -8.82
CA ASP A 441 42.23 9.36 -9.77
C ASP A 441 41.76 7.98 -10.25
N GLY A 442 40.64 7.45 -9.68
CA GLY A 442 40.08 6.14 -10.01
C GLY A 442 40.87 4.95 -9.51
N GLN A 443 41.91 5.15 -8.67
CA GLN A 443 42.79 4.06 -8.22
C GLN A 443 42.30 3.39 -6.92
N LYS A 444 41.46 4.08 -6.14
CA LYS A 444 40.97 3.60 -4.86
C LYS A 444 39.45 3.72 -4.78
N ILE A 445 38.87 2.89 -3.93
CA ILE A 445 37.45 2.96 -3.57
C ILE A 445 37.35 3.21 -2.06
N ILE A 446 36.57 4.22 -1.67
CA ILE A 446 36.25 4.48 -0.28
C ILE A 446 34.81 4.01 -0.01
N PHE A 447 34.54 3.43 1.15
CA PHE A 447 33.26 2.84 1.49
C PHE A 447 32.98 2.83 3.00
N THR A 448 31.74 2.60 3.37
CA THR A 448 31.27 2.36 4.74
C THR A 448 31.15 0.85 4.95
N THR A 449 31.76 0.30 6.03
CA THR A 449 31.78 -1.15 6.30
C THR A 449 31.44 -1.50 7.74
N ASP A 450 30.86 -2.67 7.95
CA ASP A 450 30.62 -3.29 9.27
C ASP A 450 31.76 -4.25 9.71
N TYR A 451 32.85 -4.37 8.93
CA TYR A 451 33.99 -5.25 9.12
C TYR A 451 34.51 -5.28 10.56
N TYR A 452 34.80 -4.12 11.14
CA TYR A 452 35.45 -4.02 12.45
C TYR A 452 34.64 -4.68 13.57
N TYR A 453 33.30 -4.54 13.50
CA TYR A 453 32.39 -5.02 14.54
C TYR A 453 32.06 -6.50 14.35
N LEU A 454 31.78 -6.91 13.14
CA LEU A 454 31.45 -8.32 12.84
C LEU A 454 32.65 -9.21 13.07
N LYS A 455 33.82 -8.83 12.62
CA LYS A 455 35.08 -9.59 12.86
C LYS A 455 35.35 -9.79 14.36
N ARG A 456 35.00 -8.84 15.21
CA ARG A 456 35.20 -8.88 16.65
C ARG A 456 33.98 -9.35 17.43
N ASN A 457 32.91 -9.68 16.72
CA ASN A 457 31.63 -10.08 17.32
C ASN A 457 31.12 -9.05 18.35
N ILE A 458 31.15 -7.76 17.98
CA ILE A 458 30.69 -6.64 18.82
C ILE A 458 29.29 -6.21 18.39
N TYR A 459 28.37 -6.13 19.34
CA TYR A 459 26.97 -5.70 19.12
C TYR A 459 26.61 -4.55 20.09
N PRO A 460 25.73 -3.63 19.63
CA PRO A 460 25.16 -3.51 18.31
C PRO A 460 26.20 -3.17 17.24
N VAL A 461 25.99 -3.63 16.02
CA VAL A 461 26.87 -3.40 14.88
C VAL A 461 26.96 -1.90 14.58
N LYS A 462 28.16 -1.38 14.43
CA LYS A 462 28.49 -0.02 14.01
C LYS A 462 29.22 -0.05 12.68
N TYR A 463 29.35 1.12 12.06
CA TYR A 463 29.95 1.24 10.74
C TYR A 463 31.24 2.05 10.78
N HIS A 464 32.19 1.63 9.97
CA HIS A 464 33.52 2.23 9.87
C HIS A 464 33.84 2.57 8.42
N ILE A 465 34.84 3.40 8.18
CA ILE A 465 35.30 3.73 6.83
C ILE A 465 36.40 2.75 6.41
N GLY A 466 36.25 2.21 5.20
CA GLY A 466 37.28 1.40 4.55
C GLY A 466 37.73 2.03 3.24
N ILE A 467 38.97 1.75 2.85
CA ILE A 467 39.57 2.14 1.58
C ILE A 467 40.16 0.90 0.94
N LEU A 468 39.76 0.61 -0.30
CA LEU A 468 40.31 -0.46 -1.12
C LEU A 468 41.22 0.15 -2.18
N ASP A 469 42.47 -0.30 -2.22
CA ASP A 469 43.40 -0.02 -3.32
C ASP A 469 43.21 -1.06 -4.43
N LEU A 470 42.89 -0.60 -5.64
CA LEU A 470 42.52 -1.50 -6.74
C LEU A 470 43.71 -2.23 -7.36
N ALA A 471 44.90 -1.71 -7.26
CA ALA A 471 46.09 -2.35 -7.80
C ALA A 471 46.59 -3.47 -6.87
N SER A 472 46.61 -3.21 -5.57
CA SER A 472 47.11 -4.16 -4.56
C SER A 472 46.02 -5.06 -3.98
N HIS A 473 44.70 -4.72 -4.17
CA HIS A 473 43.56 -5.33 -3.51
C HIS A 473 43.62 -5.26 -1.96
N GLN A 474 44.42 -4.33 -1.40
CA GLN A 474 44.50 -4.16 0.04
C GLN A 474 43.41 -3.22 0.58
N LYS A 475 42.75 -3.65 1.66
CA LYS A 475 41.82 -2.83 2.42
C LYS A 475 42.57 -2.17 3.59
N THR A 476 42.40 -0.85 3.72
CA THR A 476 42.89 -0.06 4.85
C THR A 476 41.75 0.63 5.55
N TYR A 477 41.89 0.92 6.83
CA TYR A 477 40.84 1.48 7.68
C TYR A 477 41.35 2.69 8.43
N PRO A 478 41.01 3.93 8.01
CA PRO A 478 41.43 5.14 8.71
C PRO A 478 41.02 5.11 10.19
N PRO A 479 41.87 5.60 11.11
CA PRO A 479 41.62 5.51 12.56
C PRO A 479 40.58 6.56 13.05
N VAL A 480 39.43 6.67 12.35
CA VAL A 480 38.40 7.65 12.69
C VAL A 480 37.39 7.03 13.67
N PHE A 481 37.23 7.64 14.80
CA PHE A 481 36.27 7.37 15.89
C PHE A 481 35.84 5.88 16.05
N PRO A 482 36.76 5.00 16.54
CA PRO A 482 36.37 3.63 16.82
C PRO A 482 35.22 3.57 17.84
N GLY A 483 34.17 2.82 17.58
CA GLY A 483 32.98 2.73 18.44
C GLY A 483 31.81 3.60 18.03
N ALA A 484 31.98 4.51 17.05
CA ALA A 484 30.93 5.30 16.45
C ALA A 484 30.48 4.74 15.11
N ASN A 485 29.35 5.26 14.56
CA ASN A 485 29.00 5.09 13.17
C ASN A 485 29.68 6.18 12.33
N ASN A 486 30.61 5.78 11.47
CA ASN A 486 31.30 6.63 10.53
C ASN A 486 30.80 6.28 9.13
N MET A 487 30.11 7.19 8.47
CA MET A 487 29.32 6.88 7.26
C MET A 487 29.39 8.01 6.23
N ASN A 488 28.90 7.76 5.02
CA ASN A 488 28.88 8.68 3.88
C ASN A 488 30.29 9.25 3.56
N PRO A 489 31.33 8.45 3.38
CA PRO A 489 32.66 8.99 3.11
C PRO A 489 32.74 9.60 1.69
N GLN A 490 33.40 10.75 1.56
CA GLN A 490 33.74 11.39 0.29
C GLN A 490 35.15 11.91 0.33
N TYR A 491 35.88 11.75 -0.77
CA TYR A 491 37.21 12.37 -0.91
C TYR A 491 37.09 13.88 -1.18
N ASP A 492 38.14 14.64 -0.93
CA ASP A 492 38.35 15.94 -1.57
C ASP A 492 38.95 15.74 -2.98
N LYS A 493 39.13 16.82 -3.74
CA LYS A 493 39.60 16.81 -5.13
C LYS A 493 40.99 16.20 -5.26
N GLN A 494 41.85 16.38 -4.26
CA GLN A 494 43.25 15.93 -4.24
C GLN A 494 43.42 14.54 -3.60
N ALA A 495 42.37 13.95 -3.07
CA ALA A 495 42.42 12.73 -2.25
C ALA A 495 43.34 12.83 -1.01
N GLU A 496 43.56 14.05 -0.51
CA GLU A 496 44.33 14.31 0.70
C GLU A 496 43.47 14.24 1.97
N ASN A 497 42.19 14.47 1.82
CA ASN A 497 41.23 14.42 2.91
C ASN A 497 40.04 13.51 2.56
N ILE A 498 39.42 12.98 3.61
CA ILE A 498 38.06 12.43 3.53
C ILE A 498 37.15 13.22 4.42
N TYR A 499 35.94 13.44 3.92
CA TYR A 499 34.82 13.95 4.68
C TYR A 499 33.88 12.82 5.01
N PHE A 500 33.27 12.85 6.19
CA PHE A 500 32.36 11.79 6.65
C PHE A 500 31.44 12.26 7.77
N LEU A 501 30.33 11.58 7.96
CA LEU A 501 29.44 11.78 9.07
C LEU A 501 29.79 10.82 10.20
N SER A 502 29.84 11.32 11.42
CA SER A 502 30.07 10.51 12.62
C SER A 502 29.12 10.90 13.77
N ASP A 503 28.71 9.91 14.57
CA ASP A 503 27.90 10.08 15.77
C ASP A 503 28.70 9.91 17.07
N PHE A 504 30.02 10.05 17.03
CA PHE A 504 30.89 9.71 18.15
C PHE A 504 30.61 10.50 19.43
N ASP A 505 30.07 11.70 19.32
CA ASP A 505 29.68 12.54 20.47
C ASP A 505 28.16 12.56 20.69
N GLY A 506 27.43 11.64 20.11
CA GLY A 506 25.98 11.48 20.19
C GLY A 506 25.16 12.38 19.25
N PHE A 507 25.85 13.17 18.39
CA PHE A 507 25.26 13.96 17.32
C PHE A 507 25.87 13.54 15.98
N ARG A 508 25.06 13.49 14.95
CA ARG A 508 25.57 13.14 13.63
C ARG A 508 26.05 14.40 12.90
N ASP A 509 27.37 14.68 13.06
CA ASP A 509 28.03 15.85 12.50
C ASP A 509 28.98 15.47 11.36
N LEU A 510 29.38 16.49 10.58
CA LEU A 510 30.38 16.38 9.51
C LEU A 510 31.80 16.54 10.06
N TYR A 511 32.69 15.65 9.65
CA TYR A 511 34.11 15.63 10.01
C TYR A 511 34.97 15.54 8.77
N ARG A 512 36.23 15.96 8.91
CA ARG A 512 37.28 15.80 7.93
C ARG A 512 38.45 15.07 8.57
N TYR A 513 38.98 14.05 7.93
CA TYR A 513 40.23 13.40 8.28
C TYR A 513 41.27 13.70 7.21
N ASN A 514 42.47 14.12 7.61
CA ASN A 514 43.57 14.44 6.70
C ASN A 514 44.62 13.32 6.74
N PHE A 515 44.91 12.70 5.60
CA PHE A 515 45.82 11.56 5.48
C PHE A 515 47.31 11.92 5.72
N LYS A 516 47.73 13.18 5.48
CA LYS A 516 49.08 13.61 5.66
C LYS A 516 49.45 13.89 7.13
N THR A 517 48.49 14.43 7.87
CA THR A 517 48.71 14.85 9.25
C THR A 517 48.14 13.88 10.28
N ASP A 518 47.36 12.91 9.83
CA ASP A 518 46.63 11.93 10.67
C ASP A 518 45.68 12.60 11.68
N LYS A 519 45.11 13.77 11.32
CA LYS A 519 44.28 14.58 12.18
C LYS A 519 42.83 14.57 11.73
N ILE A 520 41.92 14.63 12.73
CA ILE A 520 40.49 14.75 12.52
C ILE A 520 40.05 16.15 12.87
N TYR A 521 39.24 16.76 12.02
CA TYR A 521 38.64 18.09 12.23
C TYR A 521 37.14 18.01 12.26
N ARG A 522 36.49 18.61 13.26
CA ARG A 522 35.07 18.80 13.30
C ARG A 522 34.70 19.99 12.41
N LEU A 523 33.69 19.81 11.56
CA LEU A 523 33.19 20.85 10.67
C LEU A 523 31.83 21.43 11.13
N THR A 524 30.95 20.62 11.74
CA THR A 524 29.66 21.08 12.21
C THR A 524 29.41 20.74 13.68
N LYS A 525 28.51 21.51 14.32
CA LYS A 525 28.05 21.29 15.72
C LYS A 525 26.53 21.43 15.80
N PHE A 526 25.79 20.77 14.91
CA PHE A 526 24.34 20.93 14.86
C PHE A 526 23.63 20.20 16.01
N TYR A 527 22.60 20.85 16.55
CA TYR A 527 21.78 20.26 17.61
C TYR A 527 20.94 19.08 17.12
N THR A 528 20.42 19.13 15.89
CA THR A 528 19.73 18.00 15.25
C THR A 528 20.69 17.10 14.48
N GLY A 529 21.76 17.63 13.90
CA GLY A 529 22.75 16.89 13.09
C GLY A 529 22.41 16.89 11.61
N ILE A 530 23.26 16.20 10.82
CA ILE A 530 23.09 15.98 9.37
C ILE A 530 22.63 14.55 9.15
N SER A 531 21.48 14.35 8.51
CA SER A 531 20.93 13.02 8.25
C SER A 531 20.07 12.99 6.99
N GLY A 532 20.11 11.89 6.25
CA GLY A 532 19.06 11.56 5.25
C GLY A 532 17.81 10.97 5.89
N ILE A 533 16.92 10.39 5.07
CA ILE A 533 15.65 9.78 5.53
C ILE A 533 15.91 8.68 6.56
N THR A 534 16.94 7.87 6.30
CA THR A 534 17.47 6.87 7.23
C THR A 534 18.91 7.19 7.58
N LYS A 535 19.46 6.52 8.57
CA LYS A 535 20.87 6.63 8.90
C LYS A 535 21.81 6.14 7.77
N TYR A 536 21.29 5.35 6.83
CA TYR A 536 22.02 4.81 5.67
C TYR A 536 21.93 5.68 4.41
N SER A 537 20.98 6.61 4.38
CA SER A 537 20.76 7.47 3.21
C SER A 537 21.88 8.48 3.04
N PRO A 538 22.31 8.79 1.80
CA PRO A 538 23.23 9.90 1.52
C PRO A 538 22.67 11.23 2.04
N ALA A 539 23.50 12.02 2.71
CA ALA A 539 23.03 13.22 3.41
C ALA A 539 23.75 14.50 2.99
N TYR A 540 24.80 14.44 2.17
CA TYR A 540 25.49 15.59 1.64
C TYR A 540 26.23 15.29 0.33
N SER A 541 26.60 16.33 -0.40
CA SER A 541 27.42 16.27 -1.60
C SER A 541 28.35 17.47 -1.66
N ILE A 542 29.61 17.25 -2.01
CA ILE A 542 30.65 18.27 -2.13
C ILE A 542 30.83 18.62 -3.60
N ASP A 543 30.97 19.92 -3.87
CA ASP A 543 31.39 20.43 -5.18
C ASP A 543 32.92 20.52 -5.25
N TYR A 544 33.50 19.71 -6.08
CA TYR A 544 34.96 19.67 -6.27
C TYR A 544 35.52 20.88 -7.03
N GLN A 545 34.69 21.78 -7.60
CA GLN A 545 35.14 22.94 -8.37
C GLN A 545 35.13 24.23 -7.54
N THR A 546 34.14 24.41 -6.68
CA THR A 546 33.86 25.70 -6.00
C THR A 546 34.05 25.65 -4.49
N ASP A 547 34.43 24.53 -3.91
CA ASP A 547 34.52 24.29 -2.45
C ASP A 547 33.17 24.46 -1.74
N GLU A 548 32.06 24.30 -2.46
CA GLU A 548 30.72 24.33 -1.91
C GLU A 548 30.24 22.93 -1.49
N ILE A 549 29.36 22.91 -0.52
CA ILE A 549 28.67 21.70 -0.04
C ILE A 549 27.17 21.95 0.01
N ILE A 550 26.41 20.95 -0.36
CA ILE A 550 24.98 20.88 -0.12
C ILE A 550 24.70 19.71 0.80
N TYR A 551 23.99 19.96 1.90
CA TYR A 551 23.71 18.94 2.89
C TYR A 551 22.26 18.96 3.34
N ASN A 552 21.78 17.80 3.85
CA ASN A 552 20.48 17.64 4.47
C ASN A 552 20.51 18.13 5.91
N TYR A 553 19.54 18.97 6.27
CA TYR A 553 19.32 19.44 7.63
C TYR A 553 17.88 19.11 8.04
N PHE A 554 17.72 18.37 9.16
CA PHE A 554 16.42 18.05 9.70
C PHE A 554 15.96 19.18 10.64
N ASN A 555 14.84 19.83 10.31
CA ASN A 555 14.37 21.00 11.01
C ASN A 555 12.84 21.11 10.93
N ASN A 556 12.17 21.22 12.06
CA ASN A 556 10.71 21.34 12.18
C ASN A 556 9.96 20.25 11.39
N HIS A 557 10.30 18.98 11.65
CA HIS A 557 9.76 17.79 10.98
C HIS A 557 9.97 17.75 9.46
N GLN A 558 10.98 18.45 8.94
CA GLN A 558 11.27 18.51 7.51
C GLN A 558 12.73 18.24 7.23
N TYR A 559 13.00 17.63 6.06
CA TYR A 559 14.34 17.57 5.48
C TYR A 559 14.53 18.75 4.53
N GLN A 560 15.45 19.64 4.89
CA GLN A 560 15.82 20.82 4.10
C GLN A 560 17.15 20.60 3.42
N LEU A 561 17.37 21.25 2.27
CA LEU A 561 18.69 21.32 1.63
C LEU A 561 19.31 22.69 1.91
N VAL A 562 20.54 22.64 2.44
CA VAL A 562 21.33 23.80 2.80
C VAL A 562 22.60 23.83 1.95
N GLN A 563 22.92 24.99 1.39
CA GLN A 563 24.13 25.26 0.60
C GLN A 563 25.05 26.22 1.35
N THR A 564 26.33 25.89 1.44
CA THR A 564 27.36 26.74 2.05
C THR A 564 28.73 26.38 1.43
N LYS A 565 29.76 27.16 1.79
CA LYS A 565 31.16 26.81 1.48
C LYS A 565 31.77 25.98 2.59
N MET A 566 32.70 25.11 2.25
CA MET A 566 33.42 24.33 3.25
C MET A 566 34.19 25.21 4.23
N SER A 567 34.66 26.38 3.77
CA SER A 567 35.34 27.39 4.59
C SER A 567 34.48 28.04 5.68
N ASP A 568 33.14 27.96 5.56
CA ASP A 568 32.21 28.54 6.53
C ASP A 568 32.03 27.65 7.78
N PHE A 569 32.51 26.41 7.72
CA PHE A 569 32.46 25.47 8.83
C PHE A 569 33.61 25.70 9.86
N TYR A 570 33.52 25.03 11.00
CA TYR A 570 34.41 25.23 12.14
C TYR A 570 35.77 24.63 11.84
N HIS A 571 36.37 23.88 11.35
CA HIS A 571 37.70 23.32 11.25
C HIS A 571 38.44 23.12 12.59
N THR A 572 37.72 22.73 13.64
CA THR A 572 38.30 22.49 14.96
C THR A 572 38.92 21.12 15.05
N GLU A 573 40.21 21.02 15.38
CA GLU A 573 40.89 19.73 15.60
C GLU A 573 40.24 18.96 16.75
N VAL A 574 39.93 17.69 16.54
CA VAL A 574 39.39 16.79 17.55
C VAL A 574 40.51 16.08 18.26
N THR A 575 40.78 16.44 19.48
CA THR A 575 41.81 15.82 20.32
C THR A 575 41.26 14.78 21.29
N ASP A 576 40.00 14.92 21.69
CA ASP A 576 39.26 13.93 22.49
C ASP A 576 38.38 13.09 21.59
N THR A 577 38.72 11.84 21.41
CA THR A 577 38.00 10.87 20.59
C THR A 577 37.11 9.92 21.41
N GLN A 578 36.97 10.19 22.71
CA GLN A 578 36.12 9.38 23.60
C GLN A 578 34.64 9.45 23.15
N ILE A 579 34.02 8.28 23.01
CA ILE A 579 32.63 8.17 22.61
C ILE A 579 31.70 8.73 23.68
N LYS A 580 30.81 9.66 23.30
CA LYS A 580 29.80 10.29 24.16
C LYS A 580 28.41 9.91 23.67
N ILE A 581 27.79 8.94 24.32
CA ILE A 581 26.50 8.38 23.89
C ILE A 581 25.28 9.15 24.40
N ALA A 582 25.43 9.94 25.48
CA ALA A 582 24.31 10.57 26.16
C ALA A 582 23.34 11.33 25.22
N PRO A 583 23.79 12.17 24.27
CA PRO A 583 22.85 12.85 23.38
C PRO A 583 22.07 11.93 22.41
N SER A 584 22.52 10.69 22.23
CA SER A 584 21.84 9.65 21.42
C SER A 584 20.95 8.71 22.22
N LEU A 585 20.88 8.88 23.55
CA LEU A 585 20.01 8.06 24.39
C LEU A 585 18.60 8.66 24.43
N LEU A 586 17.63 7.76 24.46
CA LEU A 586 16.22 8.11 24.69
C LEU A 586 15.95 8.19 26.20
N PRO A 587 15.35 9.28 26.72
CA PRO A 587 15.17 9.51 28.14
C PRO A 587 14.16 8.57 28.80
N PRO A 588 14.21 8.42 30.15
CA PRO A 588 15.16 9.06 31.05
C PRO A 588 16.56 8.44 30.95
N TYR A 589 17.59 9.18 31.38
CA TYR A 589 18.94 8.61 31.50
C TYR A 589 18.95 7.52 32.58
N ILE A 590 19.41 6.33 32.19
CA ILE A 590 19.63 5.21 33.11
C ILE A 590 20.99 4.56 32.79
N ASP A 591 21.51 3.79 33.73
CA ASP A 591 22.59 2.86 33.41
C ASP A 591 22.06 1.79 32.43
N LEU A 592 22.68 1.68 31.25
CA LEU A 592 22.29 0.72 30.24
C LEU A 592 22.37 -0.74 30.73
N ASN A 593 23.18 -1.03 31.74
CA ASN A 593 23.25 -2.36 32.34
C ASN A 593 22.05 -2.67 33.25
N SER A 594 21.31 -1.65 33.69
CA SER A 594 20.07 -1.85 34.46
C SER A 594 18.88 -2.21 33.58
N SER A 595 18.91 -1.86 32.31
CA SER A 595 17.85 -2.21 31.34
C SER A 595 17.94 -3.66 30.89
N LEU A 596 16.82 -4.39 30.98
CA LEU A 596 16.73 -5.75 30.47
C LEU A 596 16.92 -5.78 28.94
N VAL A 597 16.25 -4.86 28.21
CA VAL A 597 16.34 -4.74 26.75
C VAL A 597 17.79 -4.53 26.32
N GLU A 598 18.49 -3.54 26.92
CA GLU A 598 19.89 -3.23 26.58
C GLU A 598 20.84 -4.40 26.86
N ARG A 599 20.68 -5.08 27.99
CA ARG A 599 21.51 -6.26 28.31
C ARG A 599 21.32 -7.39 27.32
N LEU A 600 20.06 -7.66 26.92
CA LEU A 600 19.75 -8.73 25.99
C LEU A 600 20.23 -8.40 24.57
N LEU A 601 20.11 -7.13 24.12
CA LEU A 601 20.63 -6.70 22.83
C LEU A 601 22.15 -6.84 22.72
N ARG A 602 22.89 -6.63 23.82
CA ARG A 602 24.36 -6.78 23.87
C ARG A 602 24.84 -8.21 24.11
N ASN A 603 23.94 -9.13 24.51
CA ASN A 603 24.29 -10.52 24.73
C ASN A 603 24.63 -11.20 23.38
N LYS A 604 25.83 -11.79 23.30
CA LYS A 604 26.35 -12.44 22.10
C LYS A 604 25.75 -13.81 21.83
N TYR A 605 25.22 -14.47 22.84
CA TYR A 605 24.70 -15.86 22.74
C TYR A 605 25.69 -16.86 22.13
N GLU A 606 26.98 -16.75 22.43
CA GLU A 606 28.07 -17.54 21.83
C GLU A 606 27.85 -19.07 21.89
N ASN A 607 27.11 -19.57 22.88
CA ASN A 607 26.82 -21.00 23.08
C ASN A 607 25.48 -21.46 22.50
N LEU A 608 24.82 -20.63 21.66
CA LEU A 608 23.57 -21.04 21.06
C LEU A 608 23.79 -22.14 20.01
N LYS A 609 23.42 -23.37 20.34
CA LYS A 609 23.45 -24.50 19.40
C LYS A 609 22.14 -24.51 18.61
N VAL A 610 22.25 -24.44 17.28
CA VAL A 610 21.12 -24.49 16.37
C VAL A 610 21.21 -25.74 15.52
N ALA A 611 20.33 -26.72 15.78
CA ALA A 611 20.14 -27.85 14.91
C ALA A 611 19.25 -27.43 13.73
N ILE A 612 19.67 -27.75 12.51
CA ILE A 612 18.98 -27.38 11.28
C ILE A 612 18.54 -28.64 10.53
N GLU A 613 17.24 -28.76 10.28
CA GLU A 613 16.66 -29.85 9.47
C GLU A 613 16.14 -29.27 8.14
N LYS A 614 16.50 -29.88 7.02
CA LYS A 614 16.01 -29.49 5.70
C LYS A 614 14.83 -30.37 5.29
N LYS A 615 13.74 -29.74 4.81
CA LYS A 615 12.54 -30.40 4.28
C LYS A 615 12.12 -29.81 2.93
N PRO A 616 11.56 -30.61 2.02
CA PRO A 616 10.97 -30.05 0.81
C PRO A 616 9.71 -29.27 1.16
N TYR A 617 9.50 -28.13 0.48
CA TYR A 617 8.26 -27.40 0.63
C TYR A 617 7.08 -28.20 0.05
N ARG A 618 6.02 -28.35 0.83
CA ARG A 618 4.75 -28.94 0.42
C ARG A 618 3.61 -28.00 0.78
N PRO A 619 2.83 -27.49 -0.21
CA PRO A 619 1.69 -26.62 0.07
C PRO A 619 0.68 -27.31 1.00
N LYS A 620 0.31 -26.67 2.08
CA LYS A 620 -0.75 -27.07 3.00
C LYS A 620 -1.65 -25.88 3.25
N PHE A 621 -2.95 -26.03 3.00
CA PHE A 621 -3.90 -24.98 3.26
C PHE A 621 -4.07 -24.76 4.75
N LYS A 622 -3.93 -23.49 5.18
CA LYS A 622 -4.27 -23.02 6.52
C LYS A 622 -5.24 -21.86 6.38
N LEU A 623 -6.07 -21.65 7.38
CA LEU A 623 -7.02 -20.54 7.42
C LEU A 623 -6.28 -19.20 7.48
N ASP A 624 -6.59 -18.28 6.56
CA ASP A 624 -6.09 -16.92 6.54
C ASP A 624 -7.08 -15.93 7.13
N TYR A 625 -8.36 -16.16 6.88
CA TYR A 625 -9.39 -15.22 7.24
C TYR A 625 -10.73 -15.92 7.41
N ILE A 626 -11.47 -15.51 8.41
CA ILE A 626 -12.86 -15.86 8.62
C ILE A 626 -13.66 -14.57 8.87
N SER A 627 -14.74 -14.40 8.14
CA SER A 627 -15.67 -13.30 8.35
C SER A 627 -17.01 -13.83 8.84
N ASN A 628 -17.42 -13.33 9.98
CA ASN A 628 -18.76 -13.58 10.55
C ASN A 628 -19.75 -12.48 10.16
N ILE A 629 -19.33 -11.48 9.38
CA ILE A 629 -20.16 -10.31 9.07
C ILE A 629 -20.67 -10.44 7.64
N GLY A 630 -21.98 -10.54 7.58
CA GLY A 630 -22.84 -10.28 6.45
C GLY A 630 -22.29 -10.57 5.07
N MET A 631 -22.77 -11.62 4.49
CA MET A 631 -22.52 -11.84 3.08
C MET A 631 -23.23 -10.78 2.26
N GLY A 632 -22.61 -10.43 1.15
CA GLY A 632 -23.19 -9.50 0.21
C GLY A 632 -24.51 -10.02 -0.35
N ILE A 633 -25.43 -9.11 -0.54
CA ILE A 633 -26.64 -9.35 -1.30
C ILE A 633 -26.28 -9.21 -2.79
N SER A 634 -26.49 -10.26 -3.56
CA SER A 634 -26.62 -10.11 -4.99
C SER A 634 -28.05 -9.65 -5.26
N SER A 635 -28.24 -8.37 -5.52
CA SER A 635 -29.48 -7.84 -6.04
C SER A 635 -29.36 -7.76 -7.56
N ASN A 636 -29.96 -8.69 -8.24
CA ASN A 636 -30.21 -8.55 -9.67
C ASN A 636 -31.63 -7.97 -9.81
N SER A 637 -31.75 -6.82 -10.46
CA SER A 637 -33.04 -6.15 -10.70
C SER A 637 -34.05 -7.02 -11.44
N MET A 638 -33.62 -8.10 -12.08
CA MET A 638 -34.48 -9.07 -12.79
C MET A 638 -34.90 -10.26 -11.94
N TYR A 639 -34.08 -10.70 -10.99
CA TYR A 639 -34.29 -12.00 -10.32
C TYR A 639 -34.42 -11.92 -8.80
N GLY A 640 -34.47 -10.70 -8.24
CA GLY A 640 -34.66 -10.49 -6.80
C GLY A 640 -33.35 -10.49 -6.01
N THR A 641 -33.46 -10.66 -4.70
CA THR A 641 -32.36 -10.57 -3.76
C THR A 641 -31.87 -11.96 -3.39
N GLY A 642 -30.60 -12.24 -3.65
CA GLY A 642 -29.94 -13.48 -3.21
C GLY A 642 -29.00 -13.23 -2.03
N MET A 643 -28.91 -14.19 -1.13
CA MET A 643 -28.01 -14.35 0.01
C MET A 643 -27.97 -13.20 1.04
N GLN A 644 -28.52 -13.43 2.21
CA GLN A 644 -28.40 -12.56 3.40
C GLN A 644 -27.83 -13.37 4.56
N GLY A 645 -26.69 -12.92 5.09
CA GLY A 645 -26.05 -13.53 6.25
C GLY A 645 -25.31 -14.84 5.95
N GLY A 646 -24.06 -14.94 6.36
CA GLY A 646 -23.29 -16.12 6.15
C GLY A 646 -21.84 -16.00 6.63
N ILE A 647 -21.05 -16.99 6.31
CA ILE A 647 -19.65 -17.09 6.68
C ILE A 647 -18.83 -17.14 5.39
N SER A 648 -17.75 -16.37 5.35
CA SER A 648 -16.73 -16.51 4.32
C SER A 648 -15.37 -16.81 4.93
N MET A 649 -14.61 -17.64 4.25
CA MET A 649 -13.32 -18.12 4.69
C MET A 649 -12.32 -18.06 3.53
N ILE A 650 -11.09 -17.69 3.84
CA ILE A 650 -9.96 -17.77 2.92
C ILE A 650 -8.93 -18.70 3.52
N PHE A 651 -8.48 -19.64 2.73
CA PHE A 651 -7.39 -20.54 3.06
C PHE A 651 -6.26 -20.35 2.04
N SER A 652 -5.01 -20.35 2.48
CA SER A 652 -3.88 -20.42 1.57
C SER A 652 -2.76 -21.28 2.12
N ASP A 653 -1.82 -21.64 1.25
CA ASP A 653 -0.55 -22.22 1.67
C ASP A 653 0.35 -21.18 2.35
N MET A 654 1.47 -21.60 2.92
CA MET A 654 2.35 -20.71 3.68
C MET A 654 2.96 -19.61 2.79
N LEU A 655 3.23 -19.88 1.53
CA LEU A 655 3.76 -18.91 0.57
C LEU A 655 2.66 -18.04 -0.07
N GLY A 656 1.37 -18.34 0.14
CA GLY A 656 0.25 -17.63 -0.49
C GLY A 656 0.11 -17.92 -1.99
N GLN A 657 0.76 -18.94 -2.51
CA GLN A 657 0.75 -19.31 -3.94
C GLN A 657 -0.55 -19.99 -4.37
N HIS A 658 -1.19 -20.67 -3.44
CA HIS A 658 -2.44 -21.40 -3.61
C HIS A 658 -3.46 -20.84 -2.64
N GLN A 659 -4.59 -20.38 -3.13
CA GLN A 659 -5.66 -19.83 -2.30
C GLN A 659 -6.98 -20.55 -2.58
N LEU A 660 -7.75 -20.82 -1.55
CA LEU A 660 -9.10 -21.34 -1.60
C LEU A 660 -10.01 -20.37 -0.86
N TYR A 661 -10.99 -19.85 -1.56
CA TYR A 661 -12.07 -19.06 -0.98
C TYR A 661 -13.30 -19.94 -0.86
N ALA A 662 -13.96 -19.89 0.27
CA ALA A 662 -15.21 -20.59 0.51
C ALA A 662 -16.19 -19.63 1.19
N ALA A 663 -17.46 -19.64 0.76
CA ALA A 663 -18.52 -18.89 1.38
C ALA A 663 -19.80 -19.71 1.40
N ALA A 664 -20.55 -19.60 2.48
CA ALA A 664 -21.85 -20.20 2.64
C ALA A 664 -22.81 -19.25 3.31
N SER A 665 -24.08 -19.27 2.90
CA SER A 665 -25.14 -18.46 3.48
C SER A 665 -26.47 -19.21 3.56
N LEU A 666 -27.28 -18.77 4.49
CA LEU A 666 -28.66 -19.23 4.63
C LEU A 666 -29.57 -18.03 4.85
N ASN A 667 -30.60 -17.88 4.02
CA ASN A 667 -31.51 -16.75 4.07
C ASN A 667 -32.95 -17.21 4.29
N GLY A 668 -33.27 -17.62 5.51
CA GLY A 668 -34.62 -18.04 5.91
C GLY A 668 -34.83 -19.54 5.77
N GLU A 669 -35.25 -20.01 4.63
CA GLU A 669 -35.53 -21.46 4.42
C GLU A 669 -34.28 -22.21 3.94
N VAL A 670 -34.26 -23.53 4.12
CA VAL A 670 -33.16 -24.41 3.64
C VAL A 670 -32.93 -24.28 2.12
N TYR A 671 -33.96 -23.98 1.37
CA TYR A 671 -33.89 -23.72 -0.07
C TYR A 671 -33.17 -22.43 -0.43
N ASP A 672 -33.02 -21.51 0.53
CA ASP A 672 -32.29 -20.26 0.37
C ASP A 672 -30.82 -20.39 0.79
N PHE A 673 -30.31 -21.64 0.82
CA PHE A 673 -28.88 -21.91 1.01
C PHE A 673 -28.09 -21.48 -0.21
N GLY A 674 -27.07 -20.68 -0.01
CA GLY A 674 -26.14 -20.31 -1.04
C GLY A 674 -24.73 -20.78 -0.70
N ALA A 675 -23.95 -21.19 -1.70
CA ALA A 675 -22.56 -21.62 -1.54
C ALA A 675 -21.70 -21.12 -2.69
N PHE A 676 -20.46 -20.79 -2.36
CA PHE A 676 -19.44 -20.42 -3.32
C PHE A 676 -18.10 -21.01 -2.89
N ALA A 677 -17.37 -21.58 -3.82
CA ALA A 677 -15.99 -22.01 -3.63
C ALA A 677 -15.16 -21.60 -4.85
N ALA A 678 -13.97 -21.05 -4.62
CA ALA A 678 -13.05 -20.75 -5.71
C ALA A 678 -11.61 -21.07 -5.29
N TYR A 679 -10.91 -21.73 -6.19
CA TYR A 679 -9.47 -21.97 -6.06
C TYR A 679 -8.72 -21.04 -7.00
N PHE A 680 -7.63 -20.46 -6.50
CA PHE A 680 -6.74 -19.58 -7.24
C PHE A 680 -5.28 -20.01 -7.09
N ASN A 681 -4.59 -20.20 -8.20
CA ASN A 681 -3.16 -20.48 -8.26
C ASN A 681 -2.43 -19.28 -8.85
N GLN A 682 -1.53 -18.71 -8.06
CA GLN A 682 -0.68 -17.58 -8.43
C GLN A 682 0.82 -17.87 -8.24
N LYS A 683 1.20 -19.14 -8.32
CA LYS A 683 2.60 -19.57 -8.18
C LYS A 683 3.49 -19.05 -9.31
N HIS A 684 2.93 -18.84 -10.47
CA HIS A 684 3.62 -18.41 -11.68
C HIS A 684 3.03 -17.10 -12.20
N ARG A 685 3.66 -16.54 -13.22
CA ARG A 685 3.19 -15.31 -13.85
C ARG A 685 1.75 -15.40 -14.37
N ILE A 686 1.36 -16.56 -14.90
CA ILE A 686 -0.04 -16.85 -15.24
C ILE A 686 -0.76 -17.23 -13.96
N GLY A 687 -1.65 -16.34 -13.50
CA GLY A 687 -2.62 -16.70 -12.48
C GLY A 687 -3.80 -17.42 -13.12
N TRP A 688 -4.28 -18.52 -12.53
CA TRP A 688 -5.45 -19.23 -13.00
C TRP A 688 -6.26 -19.80 -11.84
N GLY A 689 -7.52 -20.06 -12.08
CA GLY A 689 -8.38 -20.63 -11.07
C GLY A 689 -9.68 -21.19 -11.63
N GLY A 690 -10.43 -21.79 -10.74
CA GLY A 690 -11.77 -22.29 -11.00
C GLY A 690 -12.70 -21.96 -9.86
N SER A 691 -13.99 -21.89 -10.15
CA SER A 691 -15.04 -21.60 -9.17
C SER A 691 -16.25 -22.50 -9.35
N LEU A 692 -16.93 -22.75 -8.25
CA LEU A 692 -18.22 -23.42 -8.16
C LEU A 692 -19.16 -22.54 -7.36
N SER A 693 -20.39 -22.37 -7.79
CA SER A 693 -21.39 -21.64 -7.03
C SER A 693 -22.78 -22.22 -7.17
N HIS A 694 -23.53 -22.10 -6.09
CA HIS A 694 -24.97 -22.29 -6.02
C HIS A 694 -25.56 -21.04 -5.39
N VAL A 695 -26.31 -20.24 -6.17
CA VAL A 695 -26.84 -18.95 -5.74
C VAL A 695 -28.36 -18.92 -5.90
N PRO A 696 -29.12 -18.87 -4.79
CA PRO A 696 -30.57 -18.67 -4.83
C PRO A 696 -30.90 -17.19 -4.99
N TYR A 697 -31.73 -16.89 -5.97
CA TYR A 697 -32.36 -15.58 -6.15
C TYR A 697 -33.85 -15.73 -5.82
N SER A 698 -34.40 -14.88 -4.95
CA SER A 698 -35.83 -14.95 -4.59
C SER A 698 -36.51 -13.62 -4.82
N THR A 699 -37.72 -13.70 -5.35
CA THR A 699 -38.64 -12.55 -5.49
C THR A 699 -40.01 -12.93 -4.96
N TYR A 700 -40.76 -11.93 -4.50
CA TYR A 700 -42.04 -12.12 -3.85
C TYR A 700 -43.09 -11.31 -4.57
N TYR A 701 -44.21 -11.96 -4.87
CA TYR A 701 -45.44 -11.31 -5.32
C TYR A 701 -46.53 -11.60 -4.32
N GLN A 702 -47.35 -10.64 -4.04
CA GLN A 702 -48.51 -10.81 -3.14
C GLN A 702 -49.77 -10.28 -3.79
N GLY A 703 -50.87 -10.93 -3.51
CA GLY A 703 -52.17 -10.54 -4.00
C GLY A 703 -53.27 -11.25 -3.25
N VAL A 704 -54.49 -10.72 -3.37
CA VAL A 704 -55.70 -11.32 -2.81
C VAL A 704 -56.53 -11.87 -3.96
N VAL A 705 -56.88 -13.13 -3.84
CA VAL A 705 -57.75 -13.83 -4.82
C VAL A 705 -58.95 -14.43 -4.09
N ARG A 706 -60.15 -14.28 -4.64
CA ARG A 706 -61.33 -14.93 -4.12
C ARG A 706 -61.21 -16.44 -4.39
N ASP A 707 -61.36 -17.25 -3.35
CA ASP A 707 -61.13 -18.70 -3.40
C ASP A 707 -62.27 -19.41 -2.61
N THR A 708 -62.41 -20.72 -2.81
CA THR A 708 -63.40 -21.53 -2.08
C THR A 708 -62.67 -22.63 -1.34
N ILE A 709 -62.77 -22.66 -0.03
CA ILE A 709 -62.22 -23.72 0.81
C ILE A 709 -63.33 -24.54 1.45
N THR A 710 -63.05 -25.79 1.79
CA THR A 710 -64.01 -26.66 2.49
C THR A 710 -63.76 -26.61 3.99
N VAL A 711 -64.72 -26.10 4.75
CA VAL A 711 -64.73 -26.06 6.21
C VAL A 711 -65.85 -26.94 6.74
N ASN A 712 -65.52 -27.94 7.52
CA ASN A 712 -66.51 -28.90 8.06
C ASN A 712 -67.44 -29.47 7.00
N ASN A 713 -66.92 -29.91 5.85
CA ASN A 713 -67.60 -30.41 4.67
C ASN A 713 -68.56 -29.39 3.98
N THR A 714 -68.46 -28.12 4.29
CA THR A 714 -69.22 -27.05 3.63
C THR A 714 -68.30 -26.16 2.85
N PRO A 715 -68.54 -25.86 1.56
CA PRO A 715 -67.74 -24.90 0.80
C PRO A 715 -67.95 -23.48 1.31
N VAL A 716 -66.93 -22.77 1.62
CA VAL A 716 -66.96 -21.38 2.10
C VAL A 716 -66.11 -20.54 1.13
N GLU A 717 -66.68 -19.41 0.67
CA GLU A 717 -65.94 -18.42 -0.10
C GLU A 717 -65.02 -17.58 0.82
N VAL A 718 -63.77 -17.43 0.49
CA VAL A 718 -62.77 -16.73 1.31
C VAL A 718 -61.88 -15.84 0.45
N ASP A 719 -61.34 -14.81 1.07
CA ASP A 719 -60.23 -14.05 0.51
C ASP A 719 -58.91 -14.79 0.80
N ASN A 720 -58.31 -15.29 -0.23
CA ASN A 720 -56.99 -15.94 -0.14
C ASN A 720 -55.93 -14.90 -0.38
N TYR A 721 -55.26 -14.47 0.68
CA TYR A 721 -54.06 -13.67 0.57
C TYR A 721 -52.90 -14.59 0.21
N LYS A 722 -52.48 -14.50 -1.07
CA LYS A 722 -51.39 -15.33 -1.64
C LYS A 722 -50.07 -14.58 -1.67
N ILE A 723 -49.05 -15.19 -1.13
CA ILE A 723 -47.67 -14.74 -1.28
C ILE A 723 -46.94 -15.75 -2.14
N TYR A 724 -46.64 -15.36 -3.36
CA TYR A 724 -45.81 -16.16 -4.28
C TYR A 724 -44.32 -15.91 -3.99
N THR A 725 -43.60 -16.95 -3.64
CA THR A 725 -42.17 -16.92 -3.56
C THR A 725 -41.59 -17.65 -4.78
N ILE A 726 -41.03 -16.89 -5.71
CA ILE A 726 -40.36 -17.42 -6.89
C ILE A 726 -38.88 -17.44 -6.58
N ARG A 727 -38.30 -18.65 -6.59
CA ARG A 727 -36.86 -18.87 -6.44
C ARG A 727 -36.29 -19.28 -7.79
N MET A 728 -35.17 -18.66 -8.16
CA MET A 728 -34.34 -19.08 -9.26
C MET A 728 -32.95 -19.46 -8.69
N PHE A 729 -32.48 -20.65 -9.01
CA PHE A 729 -31.17 -21.13 -8.59
C PHE A 729 -30.21 -21.03 -9.76
N GLU A 730 -29.02 -20.52 -9.51
CA GLU A 730 -27.89 -20.54 -10.45
C GLU A 730 -26.83 -21.54 -9.96
N GLU A 731 -26.65 -22.62 -10.69
CA GLU A 731 -25.54 -23.55 -10.53
C GLU A 731 -24.48 -23.22 -11.59
N LYS A 732 -23.31 -22.74 -11.13
CA LYS A 732 -22.28 -22.24 -12.04
C LYS A 732 -20.92 -22.86 -11.76
N VAL A 733 -20.27 -23.32 -12.83
CA VAL A 733 -18.88 -23.74 -12.85
C VAL A 733 -18.12 -22.78 -13.72
N GLY A 734 -17.05 -22.18 -13.18
CA GLY A 734 -16.24 -21.18 -13.87
C GLY A 734 -14.76 -21.52 -13.88
N ILE A 735 -14.07 -21.09 -14.93
CA ILE A 735 -12.60 -21.06 -15.01
C ILE A 735 -12.17 -19.65 -15.40
N PHE A 736 -11.03 -19.22 -14.87
CA PHE A 736 -10.50 -17.91 -15.18
C PHE A 736 -8.96 -17.93 -15.16
N SER A 737 -8.36 -17.05 -15.94
CA SER A 737 -6.92 -16.87 -16.01
C SER A 737 -6.59 -15.41 -16.26
N SER A 738 -5.45 -14.97 -15.73
CA SER A 738 -4.90 -13.65 -16.01
C SER A 738 -3.40 -13.72 -16.25
N TYR A 739 -2.93 -12.96 -17.24
CA TYR A 739 -1.51 -12.79 -17.53
C TYR A 739 -1.13 -11.32 -17.33
N PRO A 740 -0.42 -10.95 -16.25
CA PRO A 740 0.09 -9.61 -16.06
C PRO A 740 1.34 -9.36 -16.91
N PHE A 741 1.25 -8.48 -17.91
CA PHE A 741 2.41 -8.01 -18.69
C PHE A 741 3.33 -7.12 -17.85
N SER A 742 2.73 -6.37 -16.91
CA SER A 742 3.41 -5.48 -15.97
C SER A 742 2.53 -5.23 -14.75
N LYS A 743 3.01 -4.44 -13.80
CA LYS A 743 2.19 -3.97 -12.66
C LYS A 743 0.94 -3.19 -13.09
N THR A 744 0.91 -2.67 -14.32
CA THR A 744 -0.16 -1.78 -14.81
C THR A 744 -0.95 -2.33 -15.99
N LEU A 745 -0.60 -3.49 -16.52
CA LEU A 745 -1.25 -4.06 -17.72
C LEU A 745 -1.40 -5.57 -17.57
N ARG A 746 -2.60 -6.12 -17.82
CA ARG A 746 -2.89 -7.55 -17.86
C ARG A 746 -3.88 -7.92 -18.96
N ALA A 747 -3.78 -9.16 -19.43
CA ALA A 747 -4.83 -9.82 -20.19
C ALA A 747 -5.61 -10.77 -19.27
N GLU A 748 -6.89 -10.88 -19.48
CA GLU A 748 -7.80 -11.76 -18.77
C GLU A 748 -8.51 -12.68 -19.76
N LEU A 749 -8.73 -13.93 -19.34
CA LEU A 749 -9.52 -14.93 -20.06
C LEU A 749 -10.37 -15.68 -19.05
N GLY A 750 -11.63 -15.87 -19.34
CA GLY A 750 -12.54 -16.60 -18.46
C GLY A 750 -13.68 -17.25 -19.21
N GLY A 751 -14.34 -18.16 -18.54
CA GLY A 751 -15.56 -18.77 -19.04
C GLY A 751 -16.31 -19.47 -17.92
N SER A 752 -17.60 -19.62 -18.09
CA SER A 752 -18.45 -20.33 -17.15
C SER A 752 -19.60 -21.05 -17.85
N LEU A 753 -19.93 -22.18 -17.28
CA LEU A 753 -21.13 -22.96 -17.61
C LEU A 753 -22.12 -22.77 -16.46
N ALA A 754 -23.33 -22.33 -16.76
CA ALA A 754 -24.34 -22.11 -15.75
C ALA A 754 -25.65 -22.79 -16.16
N HIS A 755 -26.31 -23.40 -15.20
CA HIS A 755 -27.66 -23.92 -15.27
C HIS A 755 -28.56 -23.12 -14.34
N TYR A 756 -29.74 -22.76 -14.80
CA TYR A 756 -30.73 -22.06 -14.02
C TYR A 756 -31.96 -22.90 -13.86
N SER A 757 -32.43 -23.08 -12.62
CA SER A 757 -33.65 -23.82 -12.31
C SER A 757 -34.58 -22.96 -11.45
N TYR A 758 -35.86 -23.30 -11.43
CA TYR A 758 -36.88 -22.52 -10.71
C TYR A 758 -37.61 -23.36 -9.68
N LYS A 759 -38.09 -22.71 -8.62
CA LYS A 759 -39.03 -23.25 -7.67
C LYS A 759 -40.00 -22.14 -7.28
N ILE A 760 -41.32 -22.44 -7.41
CA ILE A 760 -42.39 -21.54 -7.01
C ILE A 760 -43.10 -22.14 -5.80
N THR A 761 -43.20 -21.34 -4.75
CA THR A 761 -43.94 -21.71 -3.53
C THR A 761 -44.95 -20.63 -3.26
N THR A 762 -46.20 -21.03 -3.04
CA THR A 762 -47.23 -20.13 -2.57
C THR A 762 -47.52 -20.36 -1.10
N HIS A 763 -47.70 -19.26 -0.40
CA HIS A 763 -48.17 -19.21 0.97
C HIS A 763 -49.58 -18.62 0.90
N ASN A 764 -50.61 -19.45 1.16
CA ASN A 764 -51.98 -19.09 1.08
C ASN A 764 -52.52 -18.85 2.50
N TYR A 765 -53.06 -17.68 2.75
CA TYR A 765 -53.70 -17.32 4.00
C TYR A 765 -55.17 -17.03 3.73
N TYR A 766 -56.06 -17.78 4.31
CA TYR A 766 -57.51 -17.74 4.03
C TYR A 766 -58.21 -16.92 5.09
N PHE A 767 -58.97 -15.89 4.64
CA PHE A 767 -59.73 -14.97 5.49
C PHE A 767 -61.16 -14.83 4.97
N ASP A 768 -62.12 -14.45 5.84
CA ASP A 768 -63.42 -13.95 5.38
C ASP A 768 -63.28 -12.72 4.49
N TYR A 769 -62.40 -11.81 4.96
CA TYR A 769 -62.07 -10.57 4.27
C TYR A 769 -60.62 -10.20 4.49
N PHE A 770 -59.93 -9.73 3.46
CA PHE A 770 -58.58 -9.20 3.51
C PHE A 770 -58.44 -7.97 2.62
N ASP A 771 -58.09 -6.83 3.22
CA ASP A 771 -57.76 -5.61 2.48
C ASP A 771 -56.23 -5.51 2.21
N PRO A 772 -55.75 -5.64 0.96
CA PRO A 772 -54.32 -5.63 0.65
C PRO A 772 -53.68 -4.26 0.82
N TYR A 773 -54.44 -3.15 0.93
CA TYR A 773 -53.89 -1.80 1.09
C TYR A 773 -53.66 -1.42 2.54
N THR A 774 -54.58 -1.84 3.43
CA THR A 774 -54.49 -1.53 4.86
C THR A 774 -53.94 -2.68 5.69
N GLY A 775 -53.91 -3.92 5.14
CA GLY A 775 -53.58 -5.14 5.87
C GLY A 775 -54.68 -5.59 6.86
N TYR A 776 -55.85 -4.93 6.87
CA TYR A 776 -56.99 -5.34 7.72
C TYR A 776 -57.52 -6.70 7.28
N SER A 777 -57.75 -7.59 8.24
CA SER A 777 -58.28 -8.92 7.98
C SER A 777 -59.30 -9.31 9.03
N SER A 778 -60.30 -10.12 8.64
CA SER A 778 -61.27 -10.74 9.54
C SER A 778 -61.46 -12.22 9.18
N GLY A 779 -61.81 -13.04 10.18
CA GLY A 779 -62.18 -14.44 9.99
C GLY A 779 -61.06 -15.28 9.38
N TYR A 780 -60.03 -15.61 10.16
CA TYR A 780 -58.90 -16.45 9.71
C TYR A 780 -59.30 -17.93 9.70
N TYR A 781 -59.19 -18.58 8.53
CA TYR A 781 -59.54 -19.99 8.34
C TYR A 781 -58.33 -20.91 8.33
N GLY A 782 -57.14 -20.42 8.03
CA GLY A 782 -55.96 -21.24 8.01
C GLY A 782 -54.87 -20.79 7.03
N TYR A 783 -53.78 -21.56 7.02
CA TYR A 783 -52.63 -21.36 6.22
C TYR A 783 -52.27 -22.65 5.47
N GLU A 784 -51.98 -22.52 4.20
CA GLU A 784 -51.45 -23.64 3.37
C GLU A 784 -50.23 -23.20 2.58
N LYS A 785 -49.17 -24.03 2.64
CA LYS A 785 -47.98 -23.88 1.78
C LYS A 785 -48.07 -24.89 0.65
N LYS A 786 -48.02 -24.41 -0.59
CA LYS A 786 -48.11 -25.23 -1.78
C LYS A 786 -46.92 -24.96 -2.72
N ASN A 787 -46.37 -26.03 -3.31
CA ASN A 787 -45.47 -25.88 -4.45
C ASN A 787 -46.27 -25.78 -5.72
N GLU A 788 -46.01 -24.77 -6.52
CA GLU A 788 -46.62 -24.56 -7.83
C GLU A 788 -45.70 -25.06 -8.95
N ASP A 789 -46.25 -25.29 -10.12
CA ASP A 789 -45.49 -25.64 -11.31
C ASP A 789 -44.51 -24.49 -11.65
N ALA A 790 -43.27 -24.83 -11.80
CA ALA A 790 -42.21 -23.88 -12.10
C ALA A 790 -41.83 -23.96 -13.58
N PRO A 791 -41.40 -22.88 -14.22
CA PRO A 791 -40.86 -22.90 -15.57
C PRO A 791 -39.69 -23.90 -15.71
N GLU A 792 -39.52 -24.45 -16.90
CA GLU A 792 -38.40 -25.30 -17.22
C GLU A 792 -37.07 -24.54 -17.02
N GLY A 793 -36.09 -25.24 -16.50
CA GLY A 793 -34.72 -24.72 -16.36
C GLY A 793 -34.05 -24.43 -17.71
N PHE A 794 -33.04 -23.62 -17.72
CA PHE A 794 -32.27 -23.31 -18.93
C PHE A 794 -30.76 -23.18 -18.65
N ASN A 795 -29.99 -23.34 -19.73
CA ASN A 795 -28.55 -23.13 -19.71
C ASN A 795 -28.19 -21.75 -20.27
N PHE A 796 -27.29 -21.05 -19.59
CA PHE A 796 -26.78 -19.73 -20.03
C PHE A 796 -25.32 -19.62 -19.68
N HIS A 797 -24.48 -19.70 -20.70
CA HIS A 797 -23.02 -19.81 -20.54
C HIS A 797 -22.33 -18.53 -20.97
N GLU A 798 -21.12 -18.31 -20.48
CA GLU A 798 -20.32 -17.14 -20.78
C GLU A 798 -18.88 -17.53 -21.09
N ALA A 799 -18.29 -16.86 -22.09
CA ALA A 799 -16.85 -16.80 -22.29
C ALA A 799 -16.44 -15.33 -22.43
N ASN A 800 -15.33 -14.96 -21.81
CA ASN A 800 -14.88 -13.58 -21.83
C ASN A 800 -13.37 -13.44 -21.99
N THR A 801 -12.96 -12.33 -22.58
CA THR A 801 -11.56 -11.90 -22.63
C THR A 801 -11.48 -10.39 -22.46
N ALA A 802 -10.40 -9.92 -21.83
CA ALA A 802 -10.19 -8.48 -21.66
C ALA A 802 -8.72 -8.11 -21.61
N LEU A 803 -8.41 -6.92 -22.09
CA LEU A 803 -7.17 -6.22 -21.84
C LEU A 803 -7.45 -5.08 -20.84
N VAL A 804 -6.75 -5.10 -19.71
CA VAL A 804 -6.98 -4.17 -18.60
C VAL A 804 -5.69 -3.43 -18.28
N GLY A 805 -5.77 -2.09 -18.27
CA GLY A 805 -4.67 -1.22 -17.90
C GLY A 805 -5.04 -0.29 -16.76
N ASP A 806 -4.16 -0.12 -15.77
CA ASP A 806 -4.34 0.80 -14.64
C ASP A 806 -3.00 1.32 -14.12
N ASN A 807 -2.65 2.56 -14.49
CA ASN A 807 -1.51 3.27 -13.92
C ASN A 807 -1.94 4.49 -13.07
N SER A 808 -3.19 4.49 -12.62
CA SER A 808 -3.72 5.59 -11.83
C SER A 808 -3.04 5.72 -10.47
N VAL A 809 -2.98 6.97 -10.01
CA VAL A 809 -2.52 7.34 -8.68
C VAL A 809 -3.72 7.91 -7.93
N PHE A 810 -4.07 7.26 -6.83
CA PHE A 810 -5.21 7.64 -6.01
C PHE A 810 -4.89 8.84 -5.12
N GLY A 811 -5.86 9.75 -5.00
CA GLY A 811 -5.96 10.73 -3.94
C GLY A 811 -6.71 10.16 -2.73
N LEU A 812 -7.41 11.03 -2.03
CA LEU A 812 -8.13 10.66 -0.79
C LEU A 812 -9.48 9.98 -1.04
N THR A 813 -10.15 10.34 -2.14
CA THR A 813 -11.49 9.86 -2.48
C THR A 813 -11.56 9.22 -3.86
N ALA A 814 -10.63 9.55 -4.77
CA ALA A 814 -10.66 9.11 -6.15
C ALA A 814 -9.26 9.21 -6.82
N PRO A 815 -9.06 8.62 -8.02
CA PRO A 815 -7.83 8.81 -8.78
C PRO A 815 -7.62 10.28 -9.15
N MET A 816 -6.39 10.78 -8.97
CA MET A 816 -5.98 12.14 -9.28
C MET A 816 -5.18 12.23 -10.57
N LYS A 817 -4.41 11.20 -10.91
CA LYS A 817 -3.49 11.21 -12.05
C LYS A 817 -3.39 9.83 -12.68
N GLY A 818 -3.03 9.78 -13.97
CA GLY A 818 -2.85 8.54 -14.71
C GLY A 818 -4.03 8.17 -15.59
N GLN A 819 -4.18 6.92 -15.88
CA GLN A 819 -5.27 6.40 -16.72
C GLN A 819 -5.63 4.97 -16.33
N ARG A 820 -6.86 4.61 -16.68
CA ARG A 820 -7.39 3.25 -16.55
C ARG A 820 -8.13 2.91 -17.83
N PHE A 821 -8.06 1.67 -18.28
CA PHE A 821 -8.87 1.19 -19.38
C PHE A 821 -9.17 -0.29 -19.27
N ARG A 822 -10.32 -0.66 -19.82
CA ARG A 822 -10.73 -2.05 -20.04
C ARG A 822 -11.28 -2.17 -21.45
N ILE A 823 -10.72 -3.07 -22.25
CA ILE A 823 -11.22 -3.46 -23.55
C ILE A 823 -11.58 -4.93 -23.43
N GLY A 824 -12.86 -5.25 -23.52
CA GLY A 824 -13.38 -6.59 -23.28
C GLY A 824 -14.32 -7.08 -24.37
N LEU A 825 -14.36 -8.39 -24.52
CA LEU A 825 -15.33 -9.09 -25.34
C LEU A 825 -15.92 -10.22 -24.49
N GLN A 826 -17.24 -10.24 -24.41
CA GLN A 826 -18.01 -11.31 -23.76
C GLN A 826 -18.89 -12.00 -24.77
N LYS A 827 -18.86 -13.32 -24.81
CA LYS A 827 -19.73 -14.18 -25.58
C LYS A 827 -20.68 -14.90 -24.66
N TYR A 828 -21.98 -14.72 -24.88
CA TYR A 828 -23.03 -15.49 -24.21
C TYR A 828 -23.59 -16.55 -25.19
N PHE A 829 -23.93 -17.73 -24.65
CA PHE A 829 -24.51 -18.83 -25.43
C PHE A 829 -25.36 -19.76 -24.55
N GLY A 830 -26.27 -20.52 -25.19
CA GLY A 830 -27.32 -21.30 -24.54
C GLY A 830 -28.68 -20.70 -24.82
N LYS A 831 -29.44 -20.28 -23.81
CA LYS A 831 -30.78 -19.70 -23.96
C LYS A 831 -30.79 -18.42 -24.83
N GLN A 832 -29.73 -17.58 -24.77
CA GLN A 832 -29.49 -16.47 -25.68
C GLN A 832 -28.06 -16.51 -26.24
N ASN A 833 -27.90 -16.05 -27.49
CA ASN A 833 -26.67 -16.14 -28.24
C ASN A 833 -26.25 -14.74 -28.74
N LEU A 834 -25.33 -14.08 -28.04
CA LEU A 834 -24.88 -12.76 -28.41
C LEU A 834 -23.43 -12.49 -27.93
N ASN A 835 -22.84 -11.43 -28.44
CA ASN A 835 -21.56 -10.91 -27.99
C ASN A 835 -21.77 -9.51 -27.41
N THR A 836 -20.95 -9.14 -26.42
CA THR A 836 -20.90 -7.78 -25.89
C THR A 836 -19.45 -7.29 -25.96
N PHE A 837 -19.22 -6.24 -26.74
CA PHE A 837 -17.97 -5.49 -26.70
C PHE A 837 -18.05 -4.41 -25.63
N ILE A 838 -17.01 -4.27 -24.82
CA ILE A 838 -16.92 -3.33 -23.71
C ILE A 838 -15.65 -2.51 -23.89
N PHE A 839 -15.80 -1.20 -23.90
CA PHE A 839 -14.71 -0.25 -23.86
C PHE A 839 -14.96 0.74 -22.72
N ASP A 840 -14.08 0.78 -21.73
CA ASP A 840 -14.09 1.74 -20.62
C ASP A 840 -12.70 2.37 -20.54
N TYR A 841 -12.61 3.67 -20.79
CA TYR A 841 -11.38 4.45 -20.71
C TYR A 841 -11.56 5.63 -19.78
N ARG A 842 -10.61 5.82 -18.85
CA ARG A 842 -10.62 6.90 -17.87
C ARG A 842 -9.26 7.57 -17.81
N LYS A 843 -9.24 8.90 -17.83
CA LYS A 843 -8.02 9.71 -17.76
C LYS A 843 -8.14 10.75 -16.67
N TYR A 844 -7.03 10.94 -15.93
CA TYR A 844 -6.96 11.85 -14.80
C TYR A 844 -5.76 12.78 -14.95
N PHE A 845 -5.99 14.08 -14.79
CA PHE A 845 -4.95 15.12 -14.83
C PHE A 845 -5.00 15.92 -13.53
N PHE A 846 -3.90 15.94 -12.81
CA PHE A 846 -3.77 16.75 -11.60
C PHE A 846 -3.03 18.04 -11.91
N ALA A 847 -3.71 19.19 -11.73
CA ALA A 847 -3.16 20.52 -11.78
C ALA A 847 -3.57 21.23 -10.50
N LYS A 848 -2.69 21.24 -9.50
CA LYS A 848 -2.99 21.72 -8.15
C LYS A 848 -3.70 23.08 -8.15
N PRO A 849 -4.84 23.23 -7.45
CA PRO A 849 -5.47 22.26 -6.55
C PRO A 849 -6.44 21.28 -7.24
N PHE A 850 -6.70 21.39 -8.54
CA PHE A 850 -7.76 20.69 -9.24
C PHE A 850 -7.29 19.36 -9.85
N THR A 851 -8.21 18.40 -9.90
CA THR A 851 -8.11 17.20 -10.72
C THR A 851 -9.16 17.24 -11.81
N PHE A 852 -8.75 17.07 -13.06
CA PHE A 852 -9.63 16.92 -14.22
C PHE A 852 -9.74 15.44 -14.54
N ALA A 853 -10.97 14.93 -14.63
CA ALA A 853 -11.23 13.52 -14.90
C ALA A 853 -12.17 13.38 -16.09
N VAL A 854 -11.81 12.49 -17.02
CA VAL A 854 -12.61 12.13 -18.21
C VAL A 854 -12.84 10.64 -18.19
N LYS A 855 -14.08 10.20 -18.44
CA LYS A 855 -14.45 8.80 -18.64
C LYS A 855 -15.19 8.68 -19.96
N LEU A 856 -14.85 7.65 -20.74
CA LEU A 856 -15.54 7.25 -21.95
C LEU A 856 -15.88 5.77 -21.84
N THR A 857 -17.16 5.43 -21.96
CA THR A 857 -17.64 4.05 -21.87
C THR A 857 -18.51 3.73 -23.09
N HIS A 858 -18.21 2.60 -23.73
CA HIS A 858 -18.99 2.10 -24.85
C HIS A 858 -19.33 0.62 -24.63
N TYR A 859 -20.59 0.30 -24.76
CA TYR A 859 -21.11 -1.07 -24.79
C TYR A 859 -21.78 -1.31 -26.16
N ASN A 860 -21.46 -2.43 -26.77
CA ASN A 860 -22.06 -2.83 -28.03
C ASN A 860 -22.40 -4.32 -28.00
N ARG A 861 -23.67 -4.63 -27.94
CA ARG A 861 -24.20 -5.99 -28.13
C ARG A 861 -24.40 -6.25 -29.62
N PHE A 862 -23.99 -7.41 -30.08
CA PHE A 862 -24.13 -7.82 -31.48
C PHE A 862 -24.23 -9.35 -31.59
N GLY A 863 -24.83 -9.84 -32.68
CA GLY A 863 -25.09 -11.25 -32.93
C GLY A 863 -26.58 -11.56 -32.96
N LYS A 864 -26.92 -12.84 -33.03
CA LYS A 864 -28.28 -13.32 -33.34
C LYS A 864 -29.37 -12.76 -32.39
N ASP A 865 -29.09 -12.76 -31.10
CA ASP A 865 -30.06 -12.41 -30.06
C ASP A 865 -29.70 -11.11 -29.33
N ALA A 866 -28.92 -10.21 -29.97
CA ALA A 866 -28.38 -8.99 -29.34
C ALA A 866 -29.46 -7.97 -28.98
N GLU A 867 -30.56 -7.89 -29.73
CA GLU A 867 -31.68 -6.99 -29.51
C GLU A 867 -32.83 -7.64 -28.69
N LEU A 868 -32.74 -8.97 -28.47
CA LEU A 868 -33.74 -9.67 -27.66
C LEU A 868 -33.56 -9.31 -26.18
N ASN A 869 -34.62 -8.89 -25.55
CA ASN A 869 -34.72 -8.62 -24.13
C ASN A 869 -36.12 -8.92 -23.61
N TYR A 870 -36.32 -9.06 -22.32
CA TYR A 870 -37.61 -9.48 -21.76
C TYR A 870 -38.77 -8.50 -21.98
N TYR A 871 -38.51 -7.26 -22.39
CA TYR A 871 -39.58 -6.31 -22.76
C TYR A 871 -40.14 -6.59 -24.16
N ASN A 872 -39.30 -7.08 -25.08
CA ASN A 872 -39.74 -7.41 -26.45
C ASN A 872 -39.96 -8.91 -26.70
N ASN A 873 -39.37 -9.77 -25.86
CA ASN A 873 -39.52 -11.22 -25.93
C ASN A 873 -39.50 -11.82 -24.50
N LYS A 874 -40.62 -12.41 -24.09
CA LYS A 874 -40.79 -13.02 -22.75
C LYS A 874 -39.83 -14.20 -22.48
N GLU A 875 -39.25 -14.81 -23.51
CA GLU A 875 -38.26 -15.88 -23.37
C GLU A 875 -36.84 -15.37 -23.20
N ALA A 876 -36.58 -14.10 -23.44
CA ALA A 876 -35.28 -13.50 -23.25
C ALA A 876 -34.94 -13.34 -21.76
N ILE A 877 -33.71 -13.61 -21.42
CA ILE A 877 -33.22 -13.56 -20.02
C ILE A 877 -32.38 -12.32 -19.72
N LEU A 878 -31.68 -11.78 -20.69
CA LEU A 878 -30.87 -10.57 -20.47
C LEU A 878 -31.70 -9.29 -20.56
N PRO A 879 -31.57 -8.37 -19.58
CA PRO A 879 -32.16 -7.05 -19.71
C PRO A 879 -31.45 -6.27 -20.84
N PRO A 880 -32.13 -5.28 -21.44
CA PRO A 880 -31.46 -4.35 -22.32
C PRO A 880 -30.41 -3.56 -21.55
N LEU A 881 -29.44 -2.95 -22.22
CA LEU A 881 -28.61 -1.94 -21.57
C LEU A 881 -29.50 -0.78 -21.13
N TYR A 882 -29.20 -0.17 -19.98
CA TYR A 882 -29.94 0.95 -19.43
C TYR A 882 -29.01 2.12 -19.10
N LEU A 883 -29.26 3.27 -19.73
CA LEU A 883 -28.46 4.49 -19.60
C LEU A 883 -28.73 5.25 -18.31
N GLY A 884 -29.92 5.10 -17.72
CA GLY A 884 -30.37 5.89 -16.56
C GLY A 884 -29.78 5.48 -15.21
N TYR A 885 -28.75 4.63 -15.17
CA TYR A 885 -27.99 4.40 -13.94
C TYR A 885 -27.10 5.60 -13.61
N ASP A 886 -27.10 6.03 -12.36
CA ASP A 886 -26.34 7.19 -11.87
C ASP A 886 -24.84 7.15 -12.15
N TYR A 887 -24.25 5.97 -12.28
CA TYR A 887 -22.85 5.81 -12.66
C TYR A 887 -22.57 5.99 -14.15
N PHE A 888 -23.63 6.11 -14.97
CA PHE A 888 -23.57 6.49 -16.38
C PHE A 888 -24.01 7.93 -16.57
N LEU A 889 -25.24 8.28 -16.13
CA LEU A 889 -25.88 9.55 -16.43
C LEU A 889 -26.70 10.02 -15.22
N ARG A 890 -26.16 10.94 -14.45
CA ARG A 890 -26.80 11.47 -13.24
C ARG A 890 -28.00 12.34 -13.57
N GLY A 891 -29.06 12.26 -12.77
CA GLY A 891 -30.25 13.10 -12.91
C GLY A 891 -31.37 12.55 -13.80
N TYR A 892 -31.17 11.42 -14.49
CA TYR A 892 -32.18 10.75 -15.31
C TYR A 892 -32.86 9.60 -14.54
N SER A 893 -33.40 9.90 -13.37
CA SER A 893 -34.17 8.95 -12.55
C SER A 893 -35.62 8.84 -13.02
N TYR A 894 -36.34 7.83 -12.53
CA TYR A 894 -37.76 7.66 -12.81
C TYR A 894 -38.57 8.92 -12.44
N SER A 895 -38.27 9.56 -11.31
CA SER A 895 -38.95 10.77 -10.85
C SER A 895 -38.73 11.96 -11.80
N SER A 896 -37.49 12.16 -12.29
CA SER A 896 -37.20 13.25 -13.22
C SER A 896 -37.82 13.05 -14.60
N LEU A 897 -37.85 11.80 -15.08
CA LEU A 897 -38.53 11.44 -16.32
C LEU A 897 -40.06 11.65 -16.21
N TYR A 898 -40.68 11.22 -15.12
CA TYR A 898 -42.11 11.36 -14.89
C TYR A 898 -42.52 12.84 -14.78
N GLU A 899 -41.76 13.63 -14.04
CA GLU A 899 -41.99 15.07 -13.93
C GLU A 899 -41.84 15.77 -15.30
N SER A 900 -40.82 15.43 -16.10
CA SER A 900 -40.65 15.95 -17.45
C SER A 900 -41.82 15.61 -18.36
N MET A 901 -42.33 14.38 -18.27
CA MET A 901 -43.49 13.93 -19.02
C MET A 901 -44.71 14.76 -18.71
N ILE A 902 -44.97 15.06 -17.44
CA ILE A 902 -46.10 15.90 -17.01
C ILE A 902 -45.95 17.33 -17.55
N ASN A 903 -44.78 17.93 -17.38
CA ASN A 903 -44.49 19.31 -17.80
C ASN A 903 -44.58 19.51 -19.29
N SER A 904 -44.22 18.49 -20.09
CA SER A 904 -44.24 18.54 -21.56
C SER A 904 -45.59 18.17 -22.21
N GLY A 905 -46.62 17.86 -21.42
CA GLY A 905 -47.87 17.36 -21.95
C GLY A 905 -47.76 16.00 -22.65
N GLY A 906 -46.85 15.15 -22.18
CA GLY A 906 -46.57 13.83 -22.73
C GLY A 906 -45.49 13.78 -23.83
N LYS A 907 -44.93 14.93 -24.22
CA LYS A 907 -43.80 15.04 -25.18
C LYS A 907 -42.49 15.09 -24.42
N SER A 908 -41.96 13.97 -23.98
CA SER A 908 -40.71 13.89 -23.25
C SER A 908 -39.99 12.58 -23.51
N ILE A 909 -38.78 12.49 -23.00
CA ILE A 909 -37.98 11.26 -22.97
C ILE A 909 -38.68 10.27 -22.01
N TRP A 910 -38.80 9.02 -22.46
CA TRP A 910 -39.41 7.95 -21.69
C TRP A 910 -38.38 6.91 -21.27
N PHE A 911 -38.76 6.01 -20.37
CA PHE A 911 -37.92 4.91 -19.97
C PHE A 911 -37.38 4.08 -21.16
N ASN A 912 -38.24 3.84 -22.16
CA ASN A 912 -37.85 3.11 -23.39
C ASN A 912 -36.79 3.83 -24.25
N ASP A 913 -36.60 5.13 -24.04
CA ASP A 913 -35.56 5.91 -24.72
C ASP A 913 -34.22 5.78 -24.01
N LEU A 914 -34.21 5.23 -22.79
CA LEU A 914 -33.02 4.96 -22.00
C LEU A 914 -32.54 3.49 -22.06
N ILE A 915 -33.16 2.68 -22.94
CA ILE A 915 -32.77 1.27 -23.13
C ILE A 915 -32.30 1.03 -24.58
N GLY A 916 -31.41 0.07 -24.75
CA GLY A 916 -30.86 -0.31 -26.06
C GLY A 916 -29.92 -1.48 -26.02
N SER A 917 -29.39 -1.85 -27.19
CA SER A 917 -28.33 -2.85 -27.32
C SER A 917 -26.93 -2.23 -27.47
N LYS A 918 -26.89 -0.91 -27.72
CA LYS A 918 -25.62 -0.13 -27.89
C LYS A 918 -25.68 1.13 -27.06
N MET A 919 -24.58 1.48 -26.39
CA MET A 919 -24.53 2.64 -25.49
C MET A 919 -23.16 3.31 -25.55
N LEU A 920 -23.15 4.64 -25.58
CA LEU A 920 -21.94 5.47 -25.49
C LEU A 920 -22.16 6.51 -24.39
N VAL A 921 -21.22 6.60 -23.44
CA VAL A 921 -21.29 7.54 -22.32
C VAL A 921 -19.96 8.26 -22.18
N SER A 922 -20.02 9.57 -21.95
CA SER A 922 -18.86 10.41 -21.62
C SER A 922 -19.16 11.21 -20.34
N ASN A 923 -18.26 11.14 -19.37
CA ASN A 923 -18.37 11.90 -18.14
C ASN A 923 -17.11 12.76 -17.98
N PHE A 924 -17.30 14.02 -17.59
CA PHE A 924 -16.22 14.96 -17.27
C PHE A 924 -16.43 15.50 -15.87
N GLU A 925 -15.37 15.55 -15.07
CA GLU A 925 -15.41 16.13 -13.72
C GLU A 925 -14.20 17.03 -13.47
N ILE A 926 -14.47 18.16 -12.80
CA ILE A 926 -13.47 19.00 -12.16
C ILE A 926 -13.62 18.78 -10.67
N ARG A 927 -12.57 18.30 -10.03
CA ARG A 927 -12.56 17.90 -8.62
C ARG A 927 -11.65 18.81 -7.82
N LEU A 928 -12.14 19.29 -6.69
CA LEU A 928 -11.38 20.06 -5.71
C LEU A 928 -11.30 19.27 -4.41
N PRO A 929 -10.13 18.81 -3.94
CA PRO A 929 -9.96 18.28 -2.60
C PRO A 929 -10.39 19.32 -1.56
N PHE A 930 -11.50 19.05 -0.87
CA PHE A 930 -12.12 20.04 0.01
C PHE A 930 -11.63 19.89 1.46
N THR A 931 -11.76 18.67 2.02
CA THR A 931 -11.19 18.37 3.34
C THR A 931 -10.14 17.27 3.23
N GLY A 932 -9.01 17.43 3.94
CA GLY A 932 -7.91 16.47 3.89
C GLY A 932 -6.58 17.03 4.38
N PRO A 933 -5.45 16.43 3.98
CA PRO A 933 -4.13 16.95 4.31
C PRO A 933 -3.91 18.37 3.81
N GLU A 934 -3.27 19.19 4.64
CA GLU A 934 -3.00 20.64 4.41
C GLU A 934 -2.37 20.94 3.03
N ARG A 935 -1.57 20.03 2.49
CA ARG A 935 -0.89 20.21 1.19
C ARG A 935 -1.77 19.91 -0.02
N LEU A 936 -2.89 19.22 0.17
CA LEU A 936 -3.80 18.80 -0.90
C LEU A 936 -5.15 19.48 -0.84
N ALA A 937 -5.73 19.59 0.34
CA ALA A 937 -7.11 20.03 0.53
C ALA A 937 -7.21 21.52 0.91
N ALA A 938 -8.36 22.11 0.60
CA ALA A 938 -8.67 23.49 0.96
C ALA A 938 -8.82 23.67 2.48
N ILE A 939 -9.38 22.67 3.16
CA ILE A 939 -9.55 22.66 4.62
C ILE A 939 -8.76 21.47 5.19
N LYS A 940 -7.89 21.76 6.17
CA LYS A 940 -7.10 20.74 6.85
C LYS A 940 -7.98 19.81 7.69
N SER A 941 -7.88 18.52 7.42
CA SER A 941 -8.51 17.45 8.20
C SER A 941 -7.59 16.21 8.23
N GLY A 942 -7.48 15.58 9.39
CA GLY A 942 -6.76 14.30 9.53
C GLY A 942 -7.67 13.08 9.53
N MET A 943 -8.99 13.29 9.60
CA MET A 943 -9.95 12.20 9.81
C MET A 943 -11.10 12.18 8.80
N PHE A 944 -11.46 13.34 8.28
CA PHE A 944 -12.56 13.50 7.33
C PHE A 944 -12.00 13.95 5.98
N PHE A 945 -12.15 13.13 4.95
CA PHE A 945 -11.65 13.40 3.61
C PHE A 945 -12.80 13.57 2.63
N SER A 946 -12.79 14.68 1.88
CA SER A 946 -13.82 14.94 0.88
C SER A 946 -13.30 15.72 -0.32
N ASP A 947 -13.94 15.50 -1.47
CA ASP A 947 -13.76 16.28 -2.71
C ASP A 947 -15.08 16.92 -3.10
N LEU A 948 -15.03 18.18 -3.55
CA LEU A 948 -16.15 18.85 -4.24
C LEU A 948 -15.93 18.75 -5.74
N ASN A 949 -16.98 18.41 -6.49
CA ASN A 949 -16.88 18.17 -7.91
C ASN A 949 -17.97 18.92 -8.68
N LEU A 950 -17.55 19.52 -9.80
CA LEU A 950 -18.41 19.92 -10.91
C LEU A 950 -18.40 18.80 -11.94
N PHE A 951 -19.56 18.46 -12.49
CA PHE A 951 -19.61 17.43 -13.52
C PHE A 951 -20.48 17.79 -14.72
N VAL A 952 -20.16 17.18 -15.83
CA VAL A 952 -20.97 17.11 -17.05
C VAL A 952 -20.97 15.65 -17.49
N ASP A 953 -22.17 15.08 -17.59
CA ASP A 953 -22.40 13.73 -18.08
C ASP A 953 -23.16 13.80 -19.40
N ALA A 954 -22.73 13.01 -20.39
CA ALA A 954 -23.42 12.89 -21.67
C ALA A 954 -23.51 11.41 -22.06
N GLY A 955 -24.67 10.95 -22.47
CA GLY A 955 -24.90 9.56 -22.84
C GLY A 955 -25.89 9.42 -23.98
N MET A 956 -25.71 8.39 -24.79
CA MET A 956 -26.62 8.00 -25.85
C MET A 956 -26.75 6.47 -25.87
N ILE A 957 -27.96 6.00 -26.04
CA ILE A 957 -28.26 4.57 -26.11
C ILE A 957 -29.23 4.31 -27.27
N TRP A 958 -29.02 3.21 -27.98
CA TRP A 958 -29.82 2.93 -29.19
C TRP A 958 -29.88 1.43 -29.54
N TYR A 959 -30.86 1.10 -30.38
CA TYR A 959 -30.90 -0.14 -31.14
C TYR A 959 -30.46 0.12 -32.60
N PRO A 960 -30.06 -0.91 -33.37
CA PRO A 960 -29.58 -0.73 -34.76
C PRO A 960 -30.54 0.00 -35.69
N GLU A 961 -31.85 -0.14 -35.48
CA GLU A 961 -32.92 0.50 -36.26
C GLU A 961 -33.07 2.02 -35.95
N ASN A 962 -32.52 2.50 -34.82
CA ASN A 962 -32.66 3.90 -34.48
C ASN A 962 -31.76 4.80 -35.35
N LYS A 963 -32.28 5.93 -35.78
CA LYS A 963 -31.51 6.99 -36.42
C LYS A 963 -30.77 7.81 -35.35
N LEU A 964 -29.47 7.96 -35.53
CA LEU A 964 -28.65 8.77 -34.64
C LEU A 964 -28.60 10.22 -35.08
N SER A 965 -28.76 11.17 -34.18
CA SER A 965 -28.71 12.62 -34.40
C SER A 965 -27.95 13.28 -33.24
N LEU A 966 -27.23 14.37 -33.53
CA LEU A 966 -26.68 15.24 -32.48
C LEU A 966 -27.68 16.31 -32.03
N LYS A 967 -28.78 16.50 -32.82
CA LYS A 967 -29.86 17.43 -32.50
C LYS A 967 -30.97 16.68 -31.75
N GLU A 968 -31.48 17.29 -30.75
CA GLU A 968 -32.61 16.79 -29.94
C GLU A 968 -33.87 16.72 -30.84
N ASP A 969 -34.58 15.58 -30.79
CA ASP A 969 -35.85 15.38 -31.44
C ASP A 969 -36.73 14.45 -30.58
N VAL A 970 -37.35 14.99 -29.56
CA VAL A 970 -38.19 14.26 -28.62
C VAL A 970 -39.54 13.84 -29.26
N ASN A 971 -39.89 14.41 -30.44
CA ASN A 971 -41.14 14.05 -31.14
C ASN A 971 -41.00 12.80 -32.00
N ASN A 972 -39.74 12.42 -32.35
CA ASN A 972 -39.48 11.26 -33.20
C ASN A 972 -38.74 10.17 -32.38
N ARG A 973 -39.48 9.24 -31.85
CA ARG A 973 -38.97 8.15 -31.01
C ARG A 973 -38.03 7.19 -31.70
N ASN A 974 -37.93 7.26 -33.04
CA ASN A 974 -36.93 6.50 -33.77
C ASN A 974 -35.58 7.21 -33.83
N VAL A 975 -35.49 8.50 -33.42
CA VAL A 975 -34.26 9.26 -33.34
C VAL A 975 -33.66 9.15 -31.95
N ARG A 976 -32.38 8.84 -31.83
CA ARG A 976 -31.60 8.88 -30.62
C ARG A 976 -30.59 10.00 -30.64
N PHE A 977 -30.51 10.75 -29.58
CA PHE A 977 -29.60 11.89 -29.41
C PHE A 977 -28.91 11.86 -28.03
N PRO A 978 -27.78 12.55 -27.87
CA PRO A 978 -27.08 12.59 -26.59
C PRO A 978 -27.93 13.26 -25.49
N LEU A 979 -28.17 12.56 -24.40
CA LEU A 979 -28.76 13.10 -23.19
C LEU A 979 -27.63 13.68 -22.33
N VAL A 980 -27.84 14.90 -21.85
CA VAL A 980 -26.80 15.63 -21.12
C VAL A 980 -27.31 16.07 -19.76
N SER A 981 -26.48 15.96 -18.74
CA SER A 981 -26.71 16.57 -17.43
C SER A 981 -25.45 17.24 -16.91
N THR A 982 -25.66 18.22 -16.03
CA THR A 982 -24.59 18.92 -15.32
C THR A 982 -24.97 19.06 -13.85
N GLY A 983 -23.99 19.29 -12.99
CA GLY A 983 -24.31 19.47 -11.58
C GLY A 983 -23.09 19.49 -10.67
N LEU A 984 -23.41 19.42 -9.39
CA LEU A 984 -22.46 19.41 -8.28
C LEU A 984 -22.53 18.07 -7.55
N SER A 985 -21.39 17.61 -7.07
CA SER A 985 -21.34 16.46 -6.17
C SER A 985 -20.25 16.62 -5.11
N ALA A 986 -20.40 15.90 -4.01
CA ALA A 986 -19.37 15.76 -2.99
C ALA A 986 -19.00 14.29 -2.86
N ARG A 987 -17.72 13.94 -2.94
CA ARG A 987 -17.23 12.60 -2.55
C ARG A 987 -16.75 12.67 -1.13
N ILE A 988 -17.23 11.75 -0.31
CA ILE A 988 -16.93 11.67 1.11
C ILE A 988 -16.37 10.29 1.39
N ASN A 989 -15.15 10.24 1.87
CA ASN A 989 -14.50 9.00 2.29
C ASN A 989 -14.83 8.75 3.77
N LEU A 990 -15.64 7.74 4.05
CA LEU A 990 -16.01 7.34 5.39
C LEU A 990 -14.97 6.33 5.92
N PHE A 991 -14.05 6.84 6.73
CA PHE A 991 -13.04 6.04 7.45
C PHE A 991 -12.15 5.15 6.57
N GLY A 992 -11.95 5.51 5.29
CA GLY A 992 -11.19 4.69 4.36
C GLY A 992 -11.90 3.43 3.85
N GLN A 993 -13.14 3.20 4.28
CA GLN A 993 -13.91 1.99 3.97
C GLN A 993 -14.88 2.20 2.82
N ILE A 994 -15.61 3.30 2.84
CA ILE A 994 -16.70 3.58 1.91
C ILE A 994 -16.59 5.00 1.36
N ILE A 995 -16.78 5.14 0.05
CA ILE A 995 -16.93 6.45 -0.59
C ILE A 995 -18.39 6.63 -0.98
N ILE A 996 -19.02 7.66 -0.44
CA ILE A 996 -20.36 8.09 -0.82
C ILE A 996 -20.27 9.37 -1.64
N GLN A 997 -21.16 9.49 -2.66
CA GLN A 997 -21.22 10.64 -3.53
C GLN A 997 -22.65 11.17 -3.62
N PRO A 998 -23.11 12.01 -2.67
CA PRO A 998 -24.30 12.81 -2.89
C PRO A 998 -24.06 13.78 -4.05
N TYR A 999 -25.08 13.95 -4.88
CA TYR A 999 -25.01 14.87 -6.02
C TYR A 999 -26.34 15.60 -6.21
N TYR A 1000 -26.27 16.74 -6.89
CA TYR A 1000 -27.41 17.49 -7.37
C TYR A 1000 -27.22 17.74 -8.87
N ALA A 1001 -28.09 17.14 -9.69
CA ALA A 1001 -27.95 17.09 -11.15
C ALA A 1001 -29.08 17.86 -11.84
N PHE A 1002 -28.73 18.59 -12.88
CA PHE A 1002 -29.65 19.27 -13.80
C PHE A 1002 -29.65 18.53 -15.14
N PRO A 1003 -30.68 17.69 -15.45
CA PRO A 1003 -30.82 17.08 -16.76
C PRO A 1003 -31.20 18.16 -17.79
N LEU A 1004 -30.36 18.36 -18.80
CA LEU A 1004 -30.52 19.43 -19.78
C LEU A 1004 -31.48 19.08 -20.92
N SER A 1005 -31.71 17.77 -21.13
CA SER A 1005 -32.62 17.27 -22.21
C SER A 1005 -34.01 16.91 -21.69
N LEU A 1006 -34.40 17.37 -20.49
CA LEU A 1006 -35.72 17.17 -19.91
C LEU A 1006 -36.42 18.51 -19.70
N GLU A 1007 -37.74 18.53 -19.93
CA GLU A 1007 -38.59 19.66 -19.58
C GLU A 1007 -38.93 19.65 -18.08
N THR A 1008 -37.99 20.01 -17.25
CA THR A 1008 -38.12 20.02 -15.79
C THR A 1008 -38.20 21.43 -15.19
N LYS A 1009 -38.41 22.47 -16.04
CA LYS A 1009 -38.41 23.89 -15.63
C LYS A 1009 -37.15 24.33 -14.88
N GLY A 1010 -35.98 23.74 -15.24
CA GLY A 1010 -34.70 24.01 -14.57
C GLY A 1010 -34.54 23.38 -13.21
N ARG A 1011 -35.43 22.49 -12.79
CA ARG A 1011 -35.33 21.79 -11.52
C ARG A 1011 -34.16 20.81 -11.53
N GLY A 1012 -33.36 20.82 -10.47
CA GLY A 1012 -32.34 19.82 -10.21
C GLY A 1012 -32.85 18.65 -9.37
N TYR A 1013 -32.15 17.53 -9.49
CA TYR A 1013 -32.49 16.29 -8.80
C TYR A 1013 -31.36 15.86 -7.89
N PHE A 1014 -31.72 15.53 -6.64
CA PHE A 1014 -30.78 14.98 -5.66
C PHE A 1014 -30.69 13.46 -5.83
N GLY A 1015 -29.44 12.94 -5.76
CA GLY A 1015 -29.16 11.51 -5.71
C GLY A 1015 -27.93 11.21 -4.87
N VAL A 1016 -27.76 9.95 -4.54
CA VAL A 1016 -26.60 9.47 -3.78
C VAL A 1016 -26.03 8.25 -4.49
N ASN A 1017 -24.79 8.36 -4.93
CA ASN A 1017 -24.06 7.26 -5.53
C ASN A 1017 -23.14 6.65 -4.47
N PHE A 1018 -23.28 5.34 -4.30
CA PHE A 1018 -22.37 4.53 -3.50
C PHE A 1018 -21.42 3.86 -4.48
N PHE A 1019 -20.17 3.97 -4.41
CA PHE A 1019 -19.19 3.57 -5.44
C PHE A 1019 -19.20 4.49 -6.66
N PRO A 1020 -18.76 5.71 -6.52
CA PRO A 1020 -18.59 6.53 -7.68
C PRO A 1020 -17.67 5.80 -8.68
N GLY A 1021 -18.28 5.35 -9.77
CA GLY A 1021 -17.61 4.55 -10.80
C GLY A 1021 -16.45 5.26 -11.51
N PHE A 1022 -16.13 6.48 -11.08
CA PHE A 1022 -15.26 7.41 -11.80
C PHE A 1022 -13.99 7.76 -11.02
#